data_8aae2097b3789df7df2905bbfb902a35
#
_entry.id   8aae2097b3789df7df2905bbfb902a35
#
_cell.length_a   1.000
_cell.length_b   1.000
_cell.length_c   1.000
_cell.angle_alpha   90.00
_cell.angle_beta   90.00
_cell.angle_gamma   90.00
#
_symmetry.space_group_name_H-M   'P 1'
#
loop_
_entity.id
_entity.type
_entity.pdbx_description
1 polymer ?
#
loop_
_entity_poly.entity_id
_entity_poly.type
_entity_poly.pdbx_seq_one_letter_code
_entity_poly.pdbx_strand_id
1 'polypeptide(L)'
;MNTPNPINVTFDIGDGRMVTIETGKLARQADGAVTVRLGNCVILATVVANREPREGQSFFPLSVDYQEKFASAGRIPGSFFKREARLNDYEILTSRLIDRALRPLFPDDYLCDVQVLVSLVSSDPEVMPDAMACLAASAALAVSDIPIQEIISEVRIGKINGEFIVNPTRSQLAESHLQFLIAATDRNIMMVEGEGKECQEEDLVKAIELAHEAIKVQVKAQEELRDKAGVKGKRDYTKPYRNEELNEKVTAFAKDKMLEIASAASAKHERQDAFDQLVKDLTEHLGEELPDEDKKLIKYYFGELQYNVVRDMMLSTRKRLDGRALDEIRPLTMEVDFLPSPHGNALFTRGETQSLTTVTLGTPLDELLVESAATSDYSKFILHYNFPPFSTGEVKMMRGVGRREVGHGNLANRSLKQIMPGGEYPYTVRIVSDILESNGSSSMATVCAGSLALMDAGVPFKKHVSGIAMGLISKGEEFAILSDILGDEDHLGDMDFKVTGTREGICGVQMDIKVDGLSMDVMRQALDQAKKGRMHILDAMYKCIPEHRSDVKPHAPRMEKLIIDSEFIGAVIGPGGKIIQEIQKTTGATINITEVGKTGEVSIFSANKESLDQAVAWVKSIVSVPEIGDVFEGTVKGIKEFGAFVEFLPGKQGLLHISEIMWKRLDNMDNVFNEGDKVKVKLVGVDPKTGKFKLSRKALLPKPEQAPGQRPPRDHE
;
A
#
# COMPACT_ATOMS: atom_id res chain seq x y z
N MET A 1 -35.87 28.34 23.26
CA MET A 1 -34.73 27.56 22.66
C MET A 1 -34.70 26.22 23.37
N ASN A 2 -34.90 25.12 22.64
CA ASN A 2 -34.79 23.79 23.24
C ASN A 2 -33.32 23.53 23.61
N THR A 3 -33.03 23.41 24.88
CA THR A 3 -31.72 23.02 25.40
C THR A 3 -31.36 21.64 24.82
N PRO A 4 -30.13 21.40 24.36
CA PRO A 4 -29.73 20.07 23.95
C PRO A 4 -29.95 19.08 25.10
N ASN A 5 -30.60 17.95 24.80
CA ASN A 5 -30.79 16.87 25.76
C ASN A 5 -30.00 15.66 25.26
N PRO A 6 -28.69 15.51 25.62
CA PRO A 6 -27.88 14.43 25.17
C PRO A 6 -28.36 13.10 25.75
N ILE A 7 -28.44 12.09 24.87
CA ILE A 7 -28.76 10.71 25.22
C ILE A 7 -27.54 9.88 24.88
N ASN A 8 -27.09 9.03 25.81
CA ASN A 8 -25.91 8.23 25.61
C ASN A 8 -26.08 6.78 26.08
N VAL A 9 -25.22 5.94 25.55
CA VAL A 9 -24.97 4.55 25.94
C VAL A 9 -23.47 4.32 26.03
N THR A 10 -23.04 3.60 27.04
CA THR A 10 -21.63 3.29 27.25
C THR A 10 -21.48 1.78 27.39
N PHE A 11 -20.50 1.20 26.70
CA PHE A 11 -20.21 -0.24 26.72
C PHE A 11 -18.70 -0.49 26.77
N ASP A 12 -18.31 -1.67 27.24
CA ASP A 12 -16.94 -2.15 27.24
C ASP A 12 -16.61 -2.84 25.90
N ILE A 13 -15.48 -2.54 25.29
CA ILE A 13 -15.04 -3.21 24.06
C ILE A 13 -14.39 -4.58 24.31
N GLY A 14 -14.36 -5.04 25.55
CA GLY A 14 -13.89 -6.37 25.94
C GLY A 14 -12.52 -6.40 26.65
N ASP A 15 -11.91 -5.24 26.92
CA ASP A 15 -10.63 -5.10 27.61
C ASP A 15 -10.62 -4.04 28.73
N GLY A 16 -11.82 -3.60 29.16
CA GLY A 16 -12.00 -2.55 30.15
C GLY A 16 -12.00 -1.13 29.59
N ARG A 17 -11.76 -0.95 28.28
CA ARG A 17 -11.89 0.37 27.64
C ARG A 17 -13.36 0.64 27.30
N MET A 18 -13.86 1.75 27.82
CA MET A 18 -15.27 2.13 27.65
C MET A 18 -15.47 3.02 26.44
N VAL A 19 -16.37 2.62 25.54
CA VAL A 19 -16.85 3.42 24.40
C VAL A 19 -18.19 4.04 24.78
N THR A 20 -18.34 5.35 24.54
CA THR A 20 -19.62 6.07 24.71
C THR A 20 -20.11 6.54 23.35
N ILE A 21 -21.35 6.18 23.03
CA ILE A 21 -22.10 6.69 21.88
C ILE A 21 -23.17 7.68 22.37
N GLU A 22 -23.24 8.89 21.78
CA GLU A 22 -24.12 9.97 22.21
C GLU A 22 -24.85 10.63 21.05
N THR A 23 -26.13 10.90 21.18
CA THR A 23 -26.95 11.66 20.21
C THR A 23 -27.69 12.84 20.87
N GLY A 24 -28.30 13.71 20.05
CA GLY A 24 -29.16 14.82 20.49
C GLY A 24 -28.44 16.10 20.89
N LYS A 25 -27.10 16.12 20.94
CA LYS A 25 -26.29 17.30 21.32
C LYS A 25 -25.78 18.10 20.12
N LEU A 26 -25.22 17.44 19.13
CA LEU A 26 -24.57 18.06 17.97
C LEU A 26 -25.37 17.84 16.67
N ALA A 27 -25.17 18.70 15.69
CA ALA A 27 -25.68 18.57 14.32
C ALA A 27 -27.17 18.25 14.20
N ARG A 28 -28.03 18.94 14.97
CA ARG A 28 -29.47 18.68 15.15
C ARG A 28 -30.34 18.97 13.92
N GLN A 29 -29.76 19.42 12.80
CA GLN A 29 -30.44 19.55 11.52
C GLN A 29 -30.25 18.32 10.59
N ALA A 30 -29.32 17.45 10.92
CA ALA A 30 -29.16 16.16 10.22
C ALA A 30 -30.31 15.23 10.60
N ASP A 31 -30.65 14.28 9.72
CA ASP A 31 -31.65 13.24 10.01
C ASP A 31 -31.18 12.34 11.16
N GLY A 32 -29.88 12.09 11.27
CA GLY A 32 -29.21 11.44 12.39
C GLY A 32 -27.83 12.01 12.64
N ALA A 33 -27.44 12.14 13.91
CA ALA A 33 -26.12 12.60 14.33
C ALA A 33 -25.70 11.90 15.61
N VAL A 34 -24.49 11.33 15.61
CA VAL A 34 -23.91 10.59 16.76
C VAL A 34 -22.46 10.98 16.95
N THR A 35 -22.03 11.09 18.20
CA THR A 35 -20.61 11.08 18.56
C THR A 35 -20.24 9.73 19.18
N VAL A 36 -19.10 9.21 18.78
CA VAL A 36 -18.47 8.03 19.40
C VAL A 36 -17.19 8.46 20.08
N ARG A 37 -17.02 8.07 21.33
CA ARG A 37 -15.87 8.45 22.14
C ARG A 37 -15.20 7.22 22.75
N LEU A 38 -13.87 7.11 22.55
CA LEU A 38 -12.98 6.17 23.25
C LEU A 38 -11.76 6.97 23.75
N GLY A 39 -11.65 7.13 25.07
CA GLY A 39 -10.60 7.97 25.64
C GLY A 39 -10.68 9.42 25.15
N ASN A 40 -9.60 9.91 24.54
CA ASN A 40 -9.56 11.23 23.92
C ASN A 40 -9.99 11.23 22.44
N CYS A 41 -10.15 10.05 21.82
CA CYS A 41 -10.65 9.96 20.46
C CYS A 41 -12.15 10.22 20.43
N VAL A 42 -12.59 11.19 19.61
CA VAL A 42 -14.00 11.52 19.40
C VAL A 42 -14.29 11.65 17.92
N ILE A 43 -15.26 10.91 17.45
CA ILE A 43 -15.74 10.91 16.07
C ILE A 43 -17.18 11.44 16.05
N LEU A 44 -17.46 12.36 15.14
CA LEU A 44 -18.82 12.82 14.83
C LEU A 44 -19.26 12.23 13.49
N ALA A 45 -20.38 11.53 13.47
CA ALA A 45 -21.05 11.09 12.26
C ALA A 45 -22.39 11.77 12.10
N THR A 46 -22.71 12.17 10.86
CA THR A 46 -24.00 12.73 10.48
C THR A 46 -24.52 12.03 9.23
N VAL A 47 -25.84 11.84 9.18
CA VAL A 47 -26.52 11.29 8.02
C VAL A 47 -27.68 12.18 7.61
N VAL A 48 -27.84 12.37 6.31
CA VAL A 48 -28.95 13.12 5.69
C VAL A 48 -29.39 12.37 4.45
N ALA A 49 -30.69 12.26 4.24
CA ALA A 49 -31.24 11.67 3.01
C ALA A 49 -32.32 12.55 2.40
N ASN A 50 -32.35 12.62 1.07
CA ASN A 50 -33.45 13.21 0.35
C ASN A 50 -34.74 12.45 0.61
N ARG A 51 -35.89 13.13 0.55
CA ARG A 51 -37.20 12.53 0.74
C ARG A 51 -37.69 11.80 -0.49
N GLU A 52 -37.28 12.26 -1.69
CA GLU A 52 -37.67 11.75 -2.98
C GLU A 52 -36.44 11.41 -3.81
N PRO A 53 -36.48 10.35 -4.65
CA PRO A 53 -35.43 10.09 -5.61
C PRO A 53 -35.40 11.16 -6.70
N ARG A 54 -34.26 11.35 -7.34
CA ARG A 54 -34.15 12.22 -8.51
C ARG A 54 -34.92 11.61 -9.69
N GLU A 55 -35.45 12.45 -10.56
CA GLU A 55 -36.11 11.98 -11.78
C GLU A 55 -35.16 11.12 -12.63
N GLY A 56 -35.60 9.92 -13.02
CA GLY A 56 -34.80 8.98 -13.80
C GLY A 56 -33.70 8.25 -13.01
N GLN A 57 -33.70 8.34 -11.69
CA GLN A 57 -32.73 7.62 -10.82
C GLN A 57 -32.92 6.11 -10.92
N SER A 58 -31.86 5.39 -11.31
CA SER A 58 -31.87 3.93 -11.52
C SER A 58 -30.98 3.15 -10.57
N PHE A 59 -30.24 3.82 -9.68
CA PHE A 59 -29.34 3.21 -8.71
C PHE A 59 -29.38 3.96 -7.38
N PHE A 60 -28.95 3.33 -6.32
CA PHE A 60 -28.88 3.92 -4.99
C PHE A 60 -27.65 4.86 -4.85
N PRO A 61 -27.82 6.18 -4.71
CA PRO A 61 -26.72 7.12 -4.62
C PRO A 61 -26.32 7.37 -3.15
N LEU A 62 -25.50 6.48 -2.59
CA LEU A 62 -24.85 6.65 -1.29
C LEU A 62 -23.52 7.38 -1.44
N SER A 63 -23.34 8.47 -0.70
CA SER A 63 -22.07 9.20 -0.57
C SER A 63 -21.57 9.09 0.86
N VAL A 64 -20.37 8.56 1.04
CA VAL A 64 -19.70 8.45 2.34
C VAL A 64 -18.36 9.16 2.30
N ASP A 65 -18.14 10.07 3.24
CA ASP A 65 -16.88 10.77 3.43
C ASP A 65 -16.42 10.68 4.88
N TYR A 66 -15.21 10.19 5.08
CA TYR A 66 -14.48 10.26 6.33
C TYR A 66 -13.39 11.32 6.23
N GLN A 67 -13.27 12.18 7.21
CA GLN A 67 -12.27 13.25 7.23
C GLN A 67 -11.65 13.41 8.61
N GLU A 68 -10.33 13.54 8.66
CA GLU A 68 -9.58 13.88 9.85
C GLU A 68 -9.32 15.40 9.89
N LYS A 69 -9.83 16.08 10.91
CA LYS A 69 -9.49 17.48 11.14
C LYS A 69 -8.13 17.58 11.84
N PHE A 70 -7.16 18.28 11.25
CA PHE A 70 -5.85 18.51 11.90
C PHE A 70 -6.01 19.20 13.28
N ALA A 71 -7.02 20.03 13.42
CA ALA A 71 -7.40 20.63 14.70
C ALA A 71 -7.72 19.59 15.78
N SER A 72 -8.17 18.38 15.41
CA SER A 72 -8.45 17.29 16.36
C SER A 72 -7.23 16.85 17.17
N ALA A 73 -6.03 17.02 16.58
CA ALA A 73 -4.74 16.72 17.20
C ALA A 73 -3.97 18.01 17.60
N GLY A 74 -4.63 19.18 17.58
CA GLY A 74 -3.98 20.47 17.87
C GLY A 74 -2.94 20.89 16.81
N ARG A 75 -3.06 20.40 15.58
CA ARG A 75 -2.11 20.64 14.47
C ARG A 75 -2.70 21.55 13.39
N ILE A 76 -1.82 22.15 12.61
CA ILE A 76 -2.15 22.92 11.41
C ILE A 76 -1.66 22.10 10.20
N PRO A 77 -2.50 21.92 9.13
CA PRO A 77 -2.09 21.21 7.94
C PRO A 77 -0.79 21.74 7.32
N GLY A 78 0.09 20.83 6.88
CA GLY A 78 1.37 21.16 6.24
C GLY A 78 1.21 21.82 4.85
N SER A 79 0.05 21.67 4.19
CA SER A 79 -0.24 22.20 2.86
C SER A 79 -0.10 23.73 2.77
N PHE A 80 0.11 24.24 1.55
CA PHE A 80 0.24 25.68 1.28
C PHE A 80 -0.92 26.52 1.83
N PHE A 81 -2.15 26.05 1.64
CA PHE A 81 -3.36 26.76 2.10
C PHE A 81 -3.66 26.59 3.60
N LYS A 82 -2.86 25.77 4.33
CA LYS A 82 -3.08 25.48 5.75
C LYS A 82 -4.52 25.03 6.06
N ARG A 83 -5.11 24.30 5.13
CA ARG A 83 -6.50 23.81 5.18
C ARG A 83 -6.57 22.41 4.60
N GLU A 84 -7.42 21.57 5.19
CA GLU A 84 -7.84 20.30 4.61
C GLU A 84 -8.63 20.57 3.33
N ALA A 85 -8.20 20.00 2.18
CA ALA A 85 -8.81 20.25 0.88
C ALA A 85 -9.34 18.96 0.25
N ARG A 86 -8.43 18.06 -0.13
CA ARG A 86 -8.78 16.74 -0.68
C ARG A 86 -8.54 15.68 0.39
N LEU A 87 -9.38 14.65 0.38
CA LEU A 87 -9.16 13.48 1.21
C LEU A 87 -7.83 12.83 0.83
N ASN A 88 -7.03 12.46 1.82
CA ASN A 88 -5.85 11.65 1.63
C ASN A 88 -6.23 10.16 1.43
N ASP A 89 -5.26 9.31 1.09
CA ASP A 89 -5.53 7.90 0.80
C ASP A 89 -6.15 7.16 2.01
N TYR A 90 -5.71 7.45 3.23
CA TYR A 90 -6.27 6.84 4.43
C TYR A 90 -7.74 7.24 4.64
N GLU A 91 -8.08 8.51 4.44
CA GLU A 91 -9.46 9.01 4.52
C GLU A 91 -10.35 8.41 3.43
N ILE A 92 -9.81 8.26 2.20
CA ILE A 92 -10.50 7.59 1.08
C ILE A 92 -10.75 6.12 1.42
N LEU A 93 -9.77 5.42 1.95
CA LEU A 93 -9.87 4.00 2.31
C LEU A 93 -10.88 3.79 3.44
N THR A 94 -10.83 4.60 4.47
CA THR A 94 -11.81 4.56 5.57
C THR A 94 -13.23 4.87 5.07
N SER A 95 -13.39 5.87 4.17
CA SER A 95 -14.68 6.15 3.52
C SER A 95 -15.22 4.93 2.77
N ARG A 96 -14.34 4.18 2.09
CA ARG A 96 -14.71 2.98 1.35
C ARG A 96 -15.10 1.81 2.25
N LEU A 97 -14.40 1.64 3.39
CA LEU A 97 -14.78 0.63 4.39
C LEU A 97 -16.21 0.88 4.88
N ILE A 98 -16.52 2.11 5.27
CA ILE A 98 -17.85 2.52 5.74
C ILE A 98 -18.90 2.33 4.63
N ASP A 99 -18.64 2.78 3.39
CA ASP A 99 -19.57 2.63 2.25
C ASP A 99 -19.91 1.16 2.01
N ARG A 100 -18.90 0.28 1.96
CA ARG A 100 -19.07 -1.15 1.72
C ARG A 100 -19.85 -1.85 2.83
N ALA A 101 -19.63 -1.44 4.08
CA ALA A 101 -20.36 -1.95 5.22
C ALA A 101 -21.83 -1.48 5.25
N LEU A 102 -22.09 -0.22 4.91
CA LEU A 102 -23.44 0.38 5.03
C LEU A 102 -24.33 0.11 3.82
N ARG A 103 -23.77 0.08 2.61
CA ARG A 103 -24.54 -0.01 1.36
C ARG A 103 -25.50 -1.19 1.30
N PRO A 104 -25.13 -2.41 1.72
CA PRO A 104 -26.04 -3.57 1.70
C PRO A 104 -27.19 -3.47 2.73
N LEU A 105 -27.15 -2.53 3.66
CA LEU A 105 -28.20 -2.40 4.68
C LEU A 105 -29.45 -1.68 4.20
N PHE A 106 -29.38 -1.01 3.05
CA PHE A 106 -30.53 -0.31 2.48
C PHE A 106 -31.37 -1.26 1.64
N PRO A 107 -32.69 -1.03 1.56
CA PRO A 107 -33.55 -1.81 0.66
C PRO A 107 -33.10 -1.67 -0.79
N ASP A 108 -33.18 -2.76 -1.57
CA ASP A 108 -32.75 -2.78 -2.98
C ASP A 108 -33.51 -1.78 -3.85
N ASP A 109 -34.74 -1.44 -3.46
CA ASP A 109 -35.60 -0.49 -4.14
C ASP A 109 -35.49 0.96 -3.59
N TYR A 110 -34.53 1.23 -2.68
CA TYR A 110 -34.31 2.56 -2.14
C TYR A 110 -33.41 3.40 -3.07
N LEU A 111 -33.97 4.44 -3.68
CA LEU A 111 -33.29 5.25 -4.69
C LEU A 111 -33.04 6.71 -4.31
N CYS A 112 -33.33 7.10 -3.06
CA CYS A 112 -33.07 8.45 -2.57
C CYS A 112 -31.57 8.67 -2.29
N ASP A 113 -31.09 9.91 -2.54
CA ASP A 113 -29.70 10.26 -2.18
C ASP A 113 -29.50 10.20 -0.66
N VAL A 114 -28.43 9.57 -0.24
CA VAL A 114 -27.96 9.52 1.16
C VAL A 114 -26.54 10.03 1.25
N GLN A 115 -26.31 10.95 2.18
CA GLN A 115 -24.97 11.43 2.51
C GLN A 115 -24.62 11.11 3.97
N VAL A 116 -23.50 10.43 4.14
CA VAL A 116 -22.89 10.10 5.43
C VAL A 116 -21.57 10.85 5.55
N LEU A 117 -21.48 11.75 6.52
CA LEU A 117 -20.25 12.49 6.80
C LEU A 117 -19.73 12.11 8.17
N VAL A 118 -18.49 11.62 8.22
CA VAL A 118 -17.82 11.19 9.44
C VAL A 118 -16.56 12.02 9.62
N SER A 119 -16.40 12.61 10.79
CA SER A 119 -15.27 13.50 11.08
C SER A 119 -14.59 13.11 12.40
N LEU A 120 -13.28 12.93 12.36
CA LEU A 120 -12.45 12.87 13.56
C LEU A 120 -12.31 14.29 14.11
N VAL A 121 -12.95 14.55 15.26
CA VAL A 121 -13.01 15.88 15.89
C VAL A 121 -12.11 16.02 17.13
N SER A 122 -11.69 14.90 17.71
CA SER A 122 -10.63 14.82 18.73
C SER A 122 -9.82 13.56 18.50
N SER A 123 -8.50 13.65 18.44
CA SER A 123 -7.59 12.54 18.17
C SER A 123 -6.96 12.02 19.46
N ASP A 124 -6.76 10.71 19.51
CA ASP A 124 -5.93 10.04 20.49
C ASP A 124 -4.79 9.30 19.74
N PRO A 125 -3.51 9.49 20.10
CA PRO A 125 -2.39 8.91 19.37
C PRO A 125 -2.39 7.37 19.37
N GLU A 126 -3.00 6.74 20.37
CA GLU A 126 -3.04 5.28 20.49
C GLU A 126 -4.30 4.64 19.89
N VAL A 127 -5.35 5.42 19.59
CA VAL A 127 -6.61 4.88 19.07
C VAL A 127 -6.63 4.98 17.55
N MET A 128 -6.92 3.85 16.89
CA MET A 128 -7.20 3.80 15.45
C MET A 128 -8.67 4.17 15.21
N PRO A 129 -8.96 5.28 14.52
CA PRO A 129 -10.33 5.78 14.42
C PRO A 129 -11.21 5.07 13.39
N ASP A 130 -10.64 4.33 12.44
CA ASP A 130 -11.32 3.77 11.27
C ASP A 130 -12.48 2.81 11.62
N ALA A 131 -12.25 1.82 12.49
CA ALA A 131 -13.31 0.91 12.94
C ALA A 131 -14.43 1.66 13.70
N MET A 132 -14.07 2.63 14.54
CA MET A 132 -15.06 3.45 15.24
C MET A 132 -15.82 4.41 14.31
N ALA A 133 -15.25 4.75 13.18
CA ALA A 133 -15.90 5.58 12.17
C ALA A 133 -17.11 4.87 11.55
N CYS A 134 -17.00 3.55 11.30
CA CYS A 134 -18.13 2.75 10.86
C CYS A 134 -19.21 2.62 11.95
N LEU A 135 -18.83 2.36 13.20
CA LEU A 135 -19.74 2.37 14.34
C LEU A 135 -20.52 3.71 14.46
N ALA A 136 -19.83 4.83 14.29
CA ALA A 136 -20.45 6.16 14.39
C ALA A 136 -21.45 6.38 13.24
N ALA A 137 -21.11 6.00 12.02
CA ALA A 137 -21.96 6.11 10.84
C ALA A 137 -23.21 5.22 10.96
N SER A 138 -23.05 3.98 11.39
CA SER A 138 -24.16 3.06 11.64
C SER A 138 -25.08 3.56 12.77
N ALA A 139 -24.51 4.04 13.88
CA ALA A 139 -25.29 4.60 14.99
C ALA A 139 -26.07 5.85 14.57
N ALA A 140 -25.51 6.71 13.69
CA ALA A 140 -26.22 7.86 13.15
C ALA A 140 -27.42 7.43 12.27
N LEU A 141 -27.27 6.38 11.46
CA LEU A 141 -28.38 5.76 10.72
C LEU A 141 -29.41 5.12 11.65
N ALA A 142 -28.96 4.44 12.72
CA ALA A 142 -29.84 3.79 13.68
C ALA A 142 -30.77 4.79 14.38
N VAL A 143 -30.26 5.97 14.77
CA VAL A 143 -31.06 7.03 15.44
C VAL A 143 -31.82 7.92 14.45
N SER A 144 -31.69 7.73 13.15
CA SER A 144 -32.44 8.44 12.11
C SER A 144 -33.70 7.67 11.71
N ASP A 145 -34.58 8.33 10.96
CA ASP A 145 -35.75 7.68 10.31
C ASP A 145 -35.42 7.16 8.90
N ILE A 146 -34.15 7.26 8.43
CA ILE A 146 -33.71 6.72 7.13
C ILE A 146 -33.88 5.20 7.10
N PRO A 147 -34.47 4.62 6.03
CA PRO A 147 -34.75 3.19 5.97
C PRO A 147 -33.47 2.37 5.82
N ILE A 148 -33.12 1.66 6.87
CA ILE A 148 -32.12 0.59 6.89
C ILE A 148 -32.75 -0.68 7.45
N GLN A 149 -32.30 -1.85 6.98
CA GLN A 149 -32.84 -3.14 7.37
C GLN A 149 -32.21 -3.65 8.67
N GLU A 150 -30.91 -3.43 8.85
CA GLU A 150 -30.14 -3.93 9.98
C GLU A 150 -29.16 -2.86 10.50
N ILE A 151 -28.63 -3.08 11.71
CA ILE A 151 -27.56 -2.28 12.30
C ILE A 151 -26.25 -3.04 12.15
N ILE A 152 -25.18 -2.33 11.81
CA ILE A 152 -23.84 -2.90 11.62
C ILE A 152 -22.84 -2.27 12.59
N SER A 153 -21.74 -2.95 12.83
CA SER A 153 -20.53 -2.34 13.38
C SER A 153 -19.29 -2.94 12.76
N GLU A 154 -18.16 -2.35 13.08
CA GLU A 154 -16.85 -2.77 12.58
C GLU A 154 -15.85 -2.79 13.72
N VAL A 155 -14.97 -3.80 13.72
CA VAL A 155 -13.85 -3.90 14.65
C VAL A 155 -12.57 -4.28 13.90
N ARG A 156 -11.45 -3.88 14.46
CA ARG A 156 -10.13 -4.33 14.04
C ARG A 156 -9.68 -5.48 14.92
N ILE A 157 -9.13 -6.54 14.31
CA ILE A 157 -8.49 -7.64 15.01
C ILE A 157 -7.00 -7.63 14.69
N GLY A 158 -6.17 -7.65 15.73
CA GLY A 158 -4.72 -7.90 15.63
C GLY A 158 -4.35 -9.23 16.26
N LYS A 159 -3.13 -9.73 15.97
CA LYS A 159 -2.56 -10.93 16.62
C LYS A 159 -1.13 -10.64 17.05
N ILE A 160 -0.87 -10.67 18.36
CA ILE A 160 0.42 -10.35 18.97
C ILE A 160 0.82 -11.52 19.86
N ASN A 161 2.01 -12.06 19.68
CA ASN A 161 2.52 -13.21 20.45
C ASN A 161 1.56 -14.42 20.47
N GLY A 162 0.80 -14.61 19.40
CA GLY A 162 -0.18 -15.69 19.26
C GLY A 162 -1.58 -15.37 19.80
N GLU A 163 -1.77 -14.28 20.52
CA GLU A 163 -3.05 -13.86 21.10
C GLU A 163 -3.77 -12.85 20.19
N PHE A 164 -5.07 -13.02 20.02
CA PHE A 164 -5.92 -12.10 19.28
C PHE A 164 -6.41 -10.96 20.17
N ILE A 165 -6.36 -9.75 19.65
CA ILE A 165 -6.76 -8.51 20.34
C ILE A 165 -7.79 -7.78 19.49
N VAL A 166 -8.94 -7.42 20.12
CA VAL A 166 -9.97 -6.59 19.52
C VAL A 166 -9.59 -5.12 19.67
N ASN A 167 -9.67 -4.36 18.59
CA ASN A 167 -9.32 -2.94 18.51
C ASN A 167 -7.96 -2.63 19.17
N PRO A 168 -6.85 -3.29 18.73
CA PRO A 168 -5.53 -3.04 19.28
C PRO A 168 -5.15 -1.56 19.15
N THR A 169 -4.32 -1.08 20.08
CA THR A 169 -3.76 0.27 20.01
C THR A 169 -2.78 0.40 18.83
N ARG A 170 -2.44 1.63 18.46
CA ARG A 170 -1.48 1.88 17.37
C ARG A 170 -0.11 1.24 17.66
N SER A 171 0.38 1.35 18.88
CA SER A 171 1.65 0.69 19.30
C SER A 171 1.56 -0.83 19.25
N GLN A 172 0.43 -1.42 19.65
CA GLN A 172 0.20 -2.85 19.52
C GLN A 172 0.15 -3.32 18.06
N LEU A 173 -0.46 -2.54 17.16
CA LEU A 173 -0.50 -2.87 15.73
C LEU A 173 0.89 -2.93 15.08
N ALA A 174 1.84 -2.13 15.53
CA ALA A 174 3.22 -2.18 15.03
C ALA A 174 3.89 -3.55 15.27
N GLU A 175 3.50 -4.26 16.34
CA GLU A 175 4.01 -5.59 16.70
C GLU A 175 3.14 -6.73 16.14
N SER A 176 1.98 -6.42 15.56
CA SER A 176 1.02 -7.42 15.13
C SER A 176 1.49 -8.20 13.90
N HIS A 177 1.20 -9.51 13.89
CA HIS A 177 1.43 -10.40 12.75
C HIS A 177 0.33 -10.33 11.69
N LEU A 178 -0.86 -9.86 12.06
CA LEU A 178 -1.98 -9.62 11.16
C LEU A 178 -2.82 -8.47 11.68
N GLN A 179 -3.55 -7.86 10.77
CA GLN A 179 -4.61 -6.91 11.11
C GLN A 179 -5.76 -7.05 10.12
N PHE A 180 -6.94 -7.32 10.63
CA PHE A 180 -8.17 -7.42 9.83
C PHE A 180 -9.23 -6.48 10.39
N LEU A 181 -9.87 -5.74 9.50
CA LEU A 181 -11.09 -5.00 9.76
C LEU A 181 -12.25 -5.86 9.32
N ILE A 182 -13.18 -6.11 10.21
CA ILE A 182 -14.37 -6.93 10.00
C ILE A 182 -15.59 -6.11 10.33
N ALA A 183 -16.54 -6.02 9.39
CA ALA A 183 -17.85 -5.44 9.60
C ALA A 183 -18.92 -6.53 9.55
N ALA A 184 -19.85 -6.47 10.51
CA ALA A 184 -20.92 -7.43 10.64
C ALA A 184 -22.18 -6.83 11.24
N THR A 185 -23.32 -7.42 10.97
CA THR A 185 -24.54 -7.25 11.74
C THR A 185 -24.52 -8.16 12.97
N ASP A 186 -25.60 -8.26 13.73
CA ASP A 186 -25.72 -9.25 14.80
C ASP A 186 -25.72 -10.69 14.29
N ARG A 187 -26.08 -10.90 13.01
CA ARG A 187 -26.24 -12.22 12.38
C ARG A 187 -25.20 -12.53 11.32
N ASN A 188 -24.81 -11.55 10.51
CA ASN A 188 -24.12 -11.78 9.24
C ASN A 188 -22.80 -11.00 9.17
N ILE A 189 -21.73 -11.67 8.71
CA ILE A 189 -20.49 -11.01 8.28
C ILE A 189 -20.75 -10.33 6.94
N MET A 190 -20.41 -9.05 6.82
CA MET A 190 -20.66 -8.25 5.63
C MET A 190 -19.40 -7.88 4.87
N MET A 191 -18.31 -7.61 5.58
CA MET A 191 -17.05 -7.16 4.98
C MET A 191 -15.85 -7.61 5.82
N VAL A 192 -14.80 -8.05 5.13
CA VAL A 192 -13.49 -8.32 5.74
C VAL A 192 -12.41 -7.68 4.89
N GLU A 193 -11.52 -6.93 5.49
CA GLU A 193 -10.36 -6.35 4.80
C GLU A 193 -9.15 -6.29 5.72
N GLY A 194 -7.97 -6.68 5.22
CA GLY A 194 -6.76 -6.57 6.01
C GLY A 194 -5.56 -7.27 5.41
N GLU A 195 -4.55 -7.46 6.25
CA GLU A 195 -3.25 -7.98 5.86
C GLU A 195 -2.66 -8.89 6.94
N GLY A 196 -1.73 -9.75 6.54
CA GLY A 196 -1.01 -10.64 7.44
C GLY A 196 0.39 -10.93 6.94
N LYS A 197 1.30 -11.15 7.87
CA LYS A 197 2.67 -11.60 7.58
C LYS A 197 2.67 -13.11 7.37
N GLU A 198 2.13 -13.55 6.21
CA GLU A 198 1.95 -14.97 5.87
C GLU A 198 1.09 -15.73 6.92
N CYS A 199 -0.01 -15.12 7.37
CA CYS A 199 -0.91 -15.75 8.34
C CYS A 199 -1.63 -16.96 7.71
N GLN A 200 -2.07 -17.90 8.57
CA GLN A 200 -2.79 -19.08 8.11
C GLN A 200 -4.27 -18.77 7.86
N GLU A 201 -4.92 -19.55 7.01
CA GLU A 201 -6.34 -19.42 6.72
C GLU A 201 -7.20 -19.53 7.98
N GLU A 202 -6.84 -20.39 8.92
CA GLU A 202 -7.54 -20.56 10.20
C GLU A 202 -7.41 -19.33 11.12
N ASP A 203 -6.31 -18.56 11.02
CA ASP A 203 -6.15 -17.30 11.75
C ASP A 203 -7.18 -16.26 11.28
N LEU A 204 -7.46 -16.22 9.98
CA LEU A 204 -8.48 -15.35 9.42
C LEU A 204 -9.88 -15.76 9.89
N VAL A 205 -10.21 -17.06 9.83
CA VAL A 205 -11.49 -17.59 10.32
C VAL A 205 -11.70 -17.23 11.79
N LYS A 206 -10.70 -17.47 12.63
CA LYS A 206 -10.77 -17.15 14.06
C LYS A 206 -10.87 -15.64 14.34
N ALA A 207 -10.19 -14.81 13.55
CA ALA A 207 -10.31 -13.35 13.64
C ALA A 207 -11.74 -12.90 13.35
N ILE A 208 -12.40 -13.49 12.33
CA ILE A 208 -13.78 -13.20 11.97
C ILE A 208 -14.74 -13.62 13.09
N GLU A 209 -14.58 -14.81 13.66
CA GLU A 209 -15.42 -15.29 14.77
C GLU A 209 -15.32 -14.35 15.99
N LEU A 210 -14.11 -13.96 16.39
CA LEU A 210 -13.89 -13.04 17.52
C LEU A 210 -14.44 -11.64 17.23
N ALA A 211 -14.25 -11.14 16.01
CA ALA A 211 -14.79 -9.86 15.58
C ALA A 211 -16.32 -9.84 15.68
N HIS A 212 -16.99 -10.91 15.23
CA HIS A 212 -18.43 -11.00 15.25
C HIS A 212 -18.99 -10.93 16.67
N GLU A 213 -18.38 -11.63 17.63
CA GLU A 213 -18.80 -11.54 19.05
C GLU A 213 -18.62 -10.13 19.62
N ALA A 214 -17.54 -9.43 19.32
CA ALA A 214 -17.33 -8.06 19.73
C ALA A 214 -18.32 -7.09 19.07
N ILE A 215 -18.65 -7.30 17.80
CA ILE A 215 -19.60 -6.51 17.03
C ILE A 215 -21.02 -6.62 17.61
N LYS A 216 -21.46 -7.81 18.02
CA LYS A 216 -22.79 -8.00 18.66
C LYS A 216 -23.00 -7.09 19.88
N VAL A 217 -21.95 -6.85 20.68
CA VAL A 217 -22.01 -5.92 21.81
C VAL A 217 -22.24 -4.49 21.32
N GLN A 218 -21.57 -4.09 20.24
CA GLN A 218 -21.69 -2.76 19.67
C GLN A 218 -23.03 -2.52 18.97
N VAL A 219 -23.56 -3.53 18.27
CA VAL A 219 -24.90 -3.49 17.66
C VAL A 219 -25.96 -3.30 18.75
N LYS A 220 -25.90 -4.09 19.82
CA LYS A 220 -26.83 -3.96 20.96
C LYS A 220 -26.77 -2.59 21.62
N ALA A 221 -25.59 -1.99 21.76
CA ALA A 221 -25.45 -0.63 22.30
C ALA A 221 -26.10 0.42 21.38
N GLN A 222 -26.02 0.26 20.06
CA GLN A 222 -26.70 1.13 19.09
C GLN A 222 -28.22 0.97 19.15
N GLU A 223 -28.74 -0.26 19.31
CA GLU A 223 -30.17 -0.51 19.55
C GLU A 223 -30.67 0.18 20.81
N GLU A 224 -29.91 0.05 21.90
CA GLU A 224 -30.25 0.76 23.17
C GLU A 224 -30.25 2.30 22.99
N LEU A 225 -29.29 2.85 22.22
CA LEU A 225 -29.25 4.28 21.92
C LEU A 225 -30.49 4.71 21.11
N ARG A 226 -30.84 3.95 20.06
CA ARG A 226 -32.03 4.16 19.22
C ARG A 226 -33.30 4.20 20.07
N ASP A 227 -33.45 3.20 20.92
CA ASP A 227 -34.65 3.05 21.77
C ASP A 227 -34.76 4.19 22.81
N LYS A 228 -33.65 4.56 23.46
CA LYS A 228 -33.56 5.72 24.37
C LYS A 228 -33.85 7.05 23.64
N ALA A 229 -33.43 7.18 22.39
CA ALA A 229 -33.69 8.35 21.57
C ALA A 229 -35.16 8.44 21.12
N GLY A 230 -35.96 7.40 21.34
CA GLY A 230 -37.40 7.39 21.05
C GLY A 230 -37.70 7.33 19.54
N VAL A 231 -36.83 6.73 18.75
CA VAL A 231 -37.07 6.54 17.30
C VAL A 231 -38.22 5.57 17.09
N LYS A 232 -39.31 6.06 16.48
CA LYS A 232 -40.55 5.30 16.33
C LYS A 232 -40.61 4.37 15.13
N GLY A 233 -39.64 4.44 14.26
CA GLY A 233 -39.59 3.64 13.04
C GLY A 233 -38.84 4.33 11.90
N LYS A 234 -38.76 3.69 10.79
CA LYS A 234 -38.15 4.21 9.57
C LYS A 234 -39.21 4.89 8.71
N ARG A 235 -38.82 5.93 7.96
CA ARG A 235 -39.73 6.68 7.06
C ARG A 235 -40.16 5.81 5.88
N ASP A 236 -41.39 6.03 5.43
CA ASP A 236 -41.82 5.54 4.13
C ASP A 236 -41.07 6.30 3.02
N TYR A 237 -40.85 5.66 1.90
CA TYR A 237 -40.20 6.23 0.74
C TYR A 237 -40.91 5.84 -0.55
N THR A 238 -40.74 6.67 -1.59
CA THR A 238 -41.29 6.42 -2.91
C THR A 238 -40.62 5.22 -3.55
N LYS A 239 -41.40 4.14 -3.71
CA LYS A 239 -40.95 2.94 -4.40
C LYS A 239 -40.91 3.16 -5.90
N PRO A 240 -39.93 2.59 -6.63
CA PRO A 240 -39.92 2.65 -8.08
C PRO A 240 -41.18 1.97 -8.67
N TYR A 241 -41.66 2.55 -9.75
CA TYR A 241 -42.76 1.95 -10.51
C TYR A 241 -42.36 0.56 -11.04
N ARG A 242 -43.31 -0.41 -10.96
CA ARG A 242 -43.12 -1.76 -11.45
C ARG A 242 -44.39 -2.21 -12.22
N ASN A 243 -44.21 -3.05 -13.22
CA ASN A 243 -45.27 -3.62 -14.06
C ASN A 243 -45.05 -5.15 -14.21
N GLU A 244 -45.77 -5.96 -13.43
CA GLU A 244 -45.59 -7.41 -13.42
C GLU A 244 -46.03 -8.06 -14.76
N GLU A 245 -47.05 -7.53 -15.43
CA GLU A 245 -47.47 -8.06 -16.74
C GLU A 245 -46.35 -7.90 -17.78
N LEU A 246 -45.63 -6.77 -17.74
CA LEU A 246 -44.43 -6.54 -18.57
C LEU A 246 -43.31 -7.51 -18.21
N ASN A 247 -43.07 -7.76 -16.94
CA ASN A 247 -42.06 -8.71 -16.46
C ASN A 247 -42.32 -10.14 -16.98
N GLU A 248 -43.59 -10.61 -16.95
CA GLU A 248 -43.99 -11.89 -17.52
C GLU A 248 -43.72 -11.95 -19.02
N LYS A 249 -44.04 -10.89 -19.77
CA LYS A 249 -43.80 -10.82 -21.24
C LYS A 249 -42.30 -10.86 -21.55
N VAL A 250 -41.47 -10.10 -20.80
CA VAL A 250 -40.00 -10.11 -20.93
C VAL A 250 -39.47 -11.52 -20.68
N THR A 251 -39.90 -12.16 -19.60
CA THR A 251 -39.49 -13.52 -19.25
C THR A 251 -39.87 -14.55 -20.30
N ALA A 252 -41.12 -14.53 -20.79
CA ALA A 252 -41.60 -15.46 -21.80
C ALA A 252 -40.81 -15.33 -23.12
N PHE A 253 -40.42 -14.13 -23.53
CA PHE A 253 -39.67 -13.91 -24.78
C PHE A 253 -38.19 -14.25 -24.66
N ALA A 254 -37.52 -13.83 -23.56
CA ALA A 254 -36.07 -13.77 -23.48
C ALA A 254 -35.44 -14.99 -22.77
N LYS A 255 -36.12 -15.69 -21.87
CA LYS A 255 -35.53 -16.69 -20.97
C LYS A 255 -34.73 -17.78 -21.69
N ASP A 256 -35.32 -18.44 -22.68
CA ASP A 256 -34.70 -19.58 -23.36
C ASP A 256 -33.48 -19.12 -24.20
N LYS A 257 -33.66 -18.02 -24.96
CA LYS A 257 -32.56 -17.41 -25.73
C LYS A 257 -31.40 -16.92 -24.84
N MET A 258 -31.73 -16.37 -23.67
CA MET A 258 -30.75 -15.93 -22.68
C MET A 258 -29.96 -17.11 -22.12
N LEU A 259 -30.61 -18.24 -21.86
CA LEU A 259 -29.96 -19.48 -21.44
C LEU A 259 -29.02 -20.04 -22.53
N GLU A 260 -29.43 -19.98 -23.81
CA GLU A 260 -28.56 -20.35 -24.94
C GLU A 260 -27.29 -19.48 -24.98
N ILE A 261 -27.44 -18.16 -24.89
CA ILE A 261 -26.30 -17.20 -24.88
C ILE A 261 -25.38 -17.47 -23.68
N ALA A 262 -25.95 -17.63 -22.48
CA ALA A 262 -25.20 -17.90 -21.27
C ALA A 262 -24.42 -19.23 -21.32
N SER A 263 -24.97 -20.25 -22.00
CA SER A 263 -24.38 -21.59 -22.11
C SER A 263 -23.42 -21.74 -23.29
N ALA A 264 -23.31 -20.73 -24.17
CA ALA A 264 -22.51 -20.81 -25.41
C ALA A 264 -20.99 -20.78 -25.19
N ALA A 265 -20.53 -20.53 -23.95
CA ALA A 265 -19.10 -20.45 -23.60
C ALA A 265 -18.30 -19.44 -24.48
N SER A 266 -18.91 -18.33 -24.85
CA SER A 266 -18.36 -17.32 -25.76
C SER A 266 -17.45 -16.31 -25.06
N ALA A 267 -16.59 -15.64 -25.83
CA ALA A 267 -15.76 -14.52 -25.37
C ALA A 267 -16.63 -13.34 -24.88
N LYS A 268 -16.06 -12.45 -24.05
CA LYS A 268 -16.78 -11.34 -23.42
C LYS A 268 -17.54 -10.47 -24.44
N HIS A 269 -16.88 -10.02 -25.50
CA HIS A 269 -17.50 -9.13 -26.49
C HIS A 269 -18.61 -9.82 -27.27
N GLU A 270 -18.39 -11.04 -27.71
CA GLU A 270 -19.39 -11.85 -28.41
C GLU A 270 -20.64 -12.08 -27.55
N ARG A 271 -20.45 -12.39 -26.28
CA ARG A 271 -21.55 -12.58 -25.32
C ARG A 271 -22.30 -11.28 -25.06
N GLN A 272 -21.58 -10.17 -24.89
CA GLN A 272 -22.18 -8.86 -24.70
C GLN A 272 -23.01 -8.44 -25.92
N ASP A 273 -22.44 -8.58 -27.13
CA ASP A 273 -23.15 -8.28 -28.38
C ASP A 273 -24.41 -9.12 -28.54
N ALA A 274 -24.36 -10.40 -28.16
CA ALA A 274 -25.52 -11.30 -28.21
C ALA A 274 -26.62 -10.89 -27.21
N PHE A 275 -26.26 -10.50 -25.98
CA PHE A 275 -27.24 -9.96 -25.01
C PHE A 275 -27.79 -8.60 -25.48
N ASP A 276 -26.99 -7.71 -26.00
CA ASP A 276 -27.43 -6.42 -26.51
C ASP A 276 -28.38 -6.58 -27.72
N GLN A 277 -28.11 -7.56 -28.58
CA GLN A 277 -29.02 -7.89 -29.69
C GLN A 277 -30.34 -8.44 -29.17
N LEU A 278 -30.30 -9.33 -28.16
CA LEU A 278 -31.53 -9.89 -27.56
C LEU A 278 -32.39 -8.79 -26.91
N VAL A 279 -31.78 -7.78 -26.28
CA VAL A 279 -32.50 -6.59 -25.76
C VAL A 279 -33.18 -5.81 -26.87
N LYS A 280 -32.51 -5.62 -28.03
CA LYS A 280 -33.11 -4.96 -29.18
C LYS A 280 -34.30 -5.74 -29.73
N ASP A 281 -34.12 -7.05 -29.97
CA ASP A 281 -35.17 -7.95 -30.46
C ASP A 281 -36.38 -7.96 -29.51
N LEU A 282 -36.14 -7.98 -28.19
CA LEU A 282 -37.18 -7.88 -27.17
C LEU A 282 -37.92 -6.54 -27.23
N THR A 283 -37.19 -5.45 -27.37
CA THR A 283 -37.77 -4.09 -27.45
C THR A 283 -38.63 -3.93 -28.70
N GLU A 284 -38.21 -4.47 -29.84
CA GLU A 284 -38.99 -4.49 -31.09
C GLU A 284 -40.22 -5.38 -30.97
N HIS A 285 -40.07 -6.57 -30.31
CA HIS A 285 -41.20 -7.52 -30.12
C HIS A 285 -42.28 -6.97 -29.21
N LEU A 286 -41.91 -6.29 -28.13
CA LEU A 286 -42.87 -5.70 -27.18
C LEU A 286 -43.57 -4.46 -27.77
N GLY A 287 -43.00 -3.90 -28.83
CA GLY A 287 -43.63 -2.95 -29.71
C GLY A 287 -43.56 -1.48 -29.27
N GLU A 288 -43.91 -0.65 -30.22
CA GLU A 288 -43.94 0.81 -30.07
C GLU A 288 -45.12 1.31 -29.20
N GLU A 289 -46.10 0.44 -28.91
CA GLU A 289 -47.33 0.79 -28.19
C GLU A 289 -47.19 0.86 -26.67
N LEU A 290 -46.02 0.50 -26.11
CA LEU A 290 -45.78 0.60 -24.65
C LEU A 290 -45.69 2.03 -24.18
N PRO A 291 -46.26 2.36 -23.02
CA PRO A 291 -46.00 3.64 -22.34
C PRO A 291 -44.51 3.90 -22.13
N ASP A 292 -44.08 5.16 -22.18
CA ASP A 292 -42.66 5.51 -22.02
C ASP A 292 -42.07 5.08 -20.67
N GLU A 293 -42.90 4.98 -19.62
CA GLU A 293 -42.48 4.47 -18.31
C GLU A 293 -42.17 2.95 -18.37
N ASP A 294 -42.98 2.19 -19.08
CA ASP A 294 -42.78 0.74 -19.28
C ASP A 294 -41.56 0.46 -20.17
N LYS A 295 -41.30 1.27 -21.19
CA LYS A 295 -40.12 1.12 -22.04
C LYS A 295 -38.81 1.20 -21.22
N LYS A 296 -38.78 2.04 -20.18
CA LYS A 296 -37.64 2.13 -19.26
C LYS A 296 -37.44 0.87 -18.43
N LEU A 297 -38.52 0.12 -18.14
CA LEU A 297 -38.47 -1.10 -17.34
C LEU A 297 -37.97 -2.31 -18.12
N ILE A 298 -38.01 -2.31 -19.47
CA ILE A 298 -37.53 -3.44 -20.28
C ILE A 298 -36.10 -3.86 -19.90
N LYS A 299 -35.19 -2.90 -19.87
CA LYS A 299 -33.78 -3.17 -19.47
C LYS A 299 -33.65 -3.62 -18.04
N TYR A 300 -34.46 -3.08 -17.14
CA TYR A 300 -34.48 -3.51 -15.74
C TYR A 300 -34.88 -4.98 -15.61
N TYR A 301 -36.05 -5.37 -16.17
CA TYR A 301 -36.53 -6.76 -16.13
C TYR A 301 -35.62 -7.72 -16.89
N PHE A 302 -35.03 -7.27 -18.00
CA PHE A 302 -34.04 -8.08 -18.72
C PHE A 302 -32.80 -8.35 -17.83
N GLY A 303 -32.31 -7.36 -17.12
CA GLY A 303 -31.19 -7.51 -16.18
C GLY A 303 -31.53 -8.46 -15.01
N GLU A 304 -32.71 -8.33 -14.41
CA GLU A 304 -33.23 -9.24 -13.38
C GLU A 304 -33.34 -10.69 -13.89
N LEU A 305 -33.84 -10.85 -15.10
CA LEU A 305 -33.94 -12.17 -15.74
C LEU A 305 -32.54 -12.75 -16.00
N GLN A 306 -31.59 -11.92 -16.51
CA GLN A 306 -30.22 -12.33 -16.76
C GLN A 306 -29.52 -12.76 -15.46
N TYR A 307 -29.69 -12.00 -14.38
CA TYR A 307 -29.20 -12.36 -13.07
C TYR A 307 -29.67 -13.77 -12.66
N ASN A 308 -30.95 -14.03 -12.75
CA ASN A 308 -31.55 -15.32 -12.36
C ASN A 308 -31.13 -16.48 -13.28
N VAL A 309 -31.22 -16.29 -14.61
CA VAL A 309 -30.91 -17.35 -15.60
C VAL A 309 -29.45 -17.78 -15.54
N VAL A 310 -28.52 -16.81 -15.45
CA VAL A 310 -27.08 -17.12 -15.40
C VAL A 310 -26.72 -17.86 -14.11
N ARG A 311 -27.28 -17.42 -12.98
CA ARG A 311 -27.02 -18.04 -11.67
C ARG A 311 -27.59 -19.48 -11.63
N ASP A 312 -28.82 -19.69 -12.10
CA ASP A 312 -29.44 -21.02 -12.17
C ASP A 312 -28.67 -21.94 -13.12
N MET A 313 -28.18 -21.43 -14.24
CA MET A 313 -27.34 -22.17 -15.18
C MET A 313 -26.05 -22.66 -14.50
N MET A 314 -25.33 -21.75 -13.80
CA MET A 314 -24.06 -22.10 -13.11
C MET A 314 -24.27 -23.11 -11.98
N LEU A 315 -25.34 -22.97 -11.19
CA LEU A 315 -25.65 -23.89 -10.11
C LEU A 315 -26.00 -25.30 -10.65
N SER A 316 -26.84 -25.38 -11.71
CA SER A 316 -27.31 -26.64 -12.27
C SER A 316 -26.28 -27.35 -13.13
N THR A 317 -25.54 -26.63 -13.97
CA THR A 317 -24.57 -27.23 -14.92
C THR A 317 -23.15 -27.33 -14.37
N ARG A 318 -22.84 -26.59 -13.29
CA ARG A 318 -21.50 -26.43 -12.73
C ARG A 318 -20.48 -25.92 -13.76
N LYS A 319 -20.97 -25.18 -14.78
CA LYS A 319 -20.14 -24.50 -15.80
C LYS A 319 -20.35 -22.99 -15.74
N ARG A 320 -19.35 -22.27 -16.13
CA ARG A 320 -19.29 -20.81 -16.10
C ARG A 320 -19.60 -20.22 -17.48
N LEU A 321 -19.78 -18.89 -17.53
CA LEU A 321 -20.11 -18.14 -18.76
C LEU A 321 -19.10 -18.33 -19.91
N ASP A 322 -17.84 -18.60 -19.58
CA ASP A 322 -16.76 -18.87 -20.53
C ASP A 322 -16.46 -20.37 -20.69
N GLY A 323 -17.33 -21.25 -20.15
CA GLY A 323 -17.23 -22.70 -20.26
C GLY A 323 -16.30 -23.38 -19.26
N ARG A 324 -15.54 -22.61 -18.46
CA ARG A 324 -14.65 -23.15 -17.41
C ARG A 324 -15.43 -23.92 -16.33
N ALA A 325 -14.72 -24.85 -15.67
CA ALA A 325 -15.14 -25.41 -14.39
C ALA A 325 -15.09 -24.33 -13.28
N LEU A 326 -15.75 -24.59 -12.14
CA LEU A 326 -15.88 -23.60 -11.06
C LEU A 326 -14.54 -23.21 -10.44
N ASP A 327 -13.58 -24.13 -10.38
CA ASP A 327 -12.24 -23.95 -9.78
C ASP A 327 -11.12 -23.69 -10.82
N GLU A 328 -11.49 -23.62 -12.10
CA GLU A 328 -10.54 -23.41 -13.19
C GLU A 328 -10.11 -21.94 -13.30
N ILE A 329 -8.81 -21.74 -13.50
CA ILE A 329 -8.19 -20.43 -13.69
C ILE A 329 -7.94 -20.19 -15.18
N ARG A 330 -8.15 -18.96 -15.65
CA ARG A 330 -7.87 -18.55 -17.02
C ARG A 330 -6.41 -18.76 -17.39
N PRO A 331 -6.07 -18.92 -18.67
CA PRO A 331 -4.68 -19.03 -19.14
C PRO A 331 -3.82 -17.89 -18.64
N LEU A 332 -2.59 -18.22 -18.22
CA LEU A 332 -1.62 -17.28 -17.67
C LEU A 332 -0.45 -17.09 -18.64
N THR A 333 -0.10 -15.85 -18.95
CA THR A 333 1.14 -15.49 -19.64
C THR A 333 1.86 -14.40 -18.89
N MET A 334 3.19 -14.48 -18.82
CA MET A 334 4.00 -13.58 -18.03
C MET A 334 5.32 -13.31 -18.75
N GLU A 335 5.75 -12.06 -18.72
CA GLU A 335 7.03 -11.63 -19.26
C GLU A 335 7.66 -10.61 -18.32
N VAL A 336 8.94 -10.76 -18.04
CA VAL A 336 9.74 -9.79 -17.28
C VAL A 336 10.79 -9.17 -18.19
N ASP A 337 11.30 -7.99 -17.84
CA ASP A 337 12.30 -7.27 -18.64
C ASP A 337 11.80 -6.87 -20.05
N PHE A 338 10.51 -6.65 -20.17
CA PHE A 338 9.84 -6.26 -21.41
C PHE A 338 10.20 -4.83 -21.84
N LEU A 339 10.29 -3.91 -20.87
CA LEU A 339 10.63 -2.51 -21.11
C LEU A 339 12.10 -2.22 -20.80
N PRO A 340 12.84 -1.51 -21.69
CA PRO A 340 14.29 -1.33 -21.54
C PRO A 340 14.69 -0.31 -20.46
N SER A 341 13.86 0.67 -20.13
CA SER A 341 14.23 1.80 -19.28
C SER A 341 13.85 1.68 -17.80
N PRO A 342 12.74 1.03 -17.39
CA PRO A 342 12.42 0.85 -15.97
C PRO A 342 13.47 -0.02 -15.24
N HIS A 343 13.61 0.21 -13.93
CA HIS A 343 14.55 -0.55 -13.10
C HIS A 343 14.13 -2.02 -12.91
N GLY A 344 12.82 -2.29 -12.99
CA GLY A 344 12.21 -3.61 -13.12
C GLY A 344 10.85 -3.48 -13.76
N ASN A 345 10.38 -4.51 -14.46
CA ASN A 345 9.05 -4.50 -15.05
C ASN A 345 8.55 -5.90 -15.35
N ALA A 346 7.23 -6.03 -15.39
CA ALA A 346 6.55 -7.26 -15.76
C ALA A 346 5.26 -6.96 -16.53
N LEU A 347 4.99 -7.77 -17.53
CA LEU A 347 3.70 -7.89 -18.19
C LEU A 347 3.05 -9.19 -17.70
N PHE A 348 1.90 -9.07 -17.06
CA PHE A 348 1.13 -10.21 -16.55
C PHE A 348 -0.23 -10.21 -17.21
N THR A 349 -0.59 -11.35 -17.81
CA THR A 349 -1.87 -11.54 -18.47
C THR A 349 -2.57 -12.79 -17.91
N ARG A 350 -3.84 -12.65 -17.55
CA ARG A 350 -4.72 -13.73 -17.10
C ARG A 350 -6.00 -13.66 -17.92
N GLY A 351 -6.10 -14.49 -18.97
CA GLY A 351 -7.16 -14.36 -19.96
C GLY A 351 -7.27 -12.95 -20.49
N GLU A 352 -8.41 -12.30 -20.33
CA GLU A 352 -8.72 -10.93 -20.77
C GLU A 352 -8.45 -9.89 -19.67
N THR A 353 -7.44 -10.11 -18.85
CA THR A 353 -6.98 -9.13 -17.82
C THR A 353 -5.48 -9.01 -17.87
N GLN A 354 -4.97 -7.81 -18.16
CA GLN A 354 -3.56 -7.55 -18.38
C GLN A 354 -3.08 -6.37 -17.54
N SER A 355 -1.95 -6.54 -16.87
CA SER A 355 -1.25 -5.50 -16.11
C SER A 355 0.17 -5.34 -16.60
N LEU A 356 0.57 -4.12 -16.98
CA LEU A 356 1.94 -3.70 -17.19
C LEU A 356 2.41 -2.98 -15.93
N THR A 357 3.33 -3.59 -15.22
CA THR A 357 3.82 -3.05 -13.94
C THR A 357 5.29 -2.73 -14.01
N THR A 358 5.67 -1.55 -13.53
CA THR A 358 7.04 -1.05 -13.49
C THR A 358 7.49 -0.79 -12.07
N VAL A 359 8.78 -1.00 -11.81
CA VAL A 359 9.45 -0.69 -10.54
C VAL A 359 10.51 0.38 -10.78
N THR A 360 10.50 1.39 -9.93
CA THR A 360 11.54 2.42 -9.85
C THR A 360 12.18 2.37 -8.46
N LEU A 361 13.49 2.28 -8.43
CA LEU A 361 14.31 2.37 -7.22
C LEU A 361 14.75 3.82 -7.05
N GLY A 362 14.43 4.41 -5.92
CA GLY A 362 14.76 5.77 -5.56
C GLY A 362 15.66 5.85 -4.32
N THR A 363 15.93 7.06 -3.88
CA THR A 363 16.74 7.39 -2.70
C THR A 363 15.82 7.66 -1.50
N PRO A 364 16.33 7.81 -0.27
CA PRO A 364 15.53 8.26 0.87
C PRO A 364 14.86 9.63 0.68
N LEU A 365 15.37 10.47 -0.24
CA LEU A 365 14.73 11.75 -0.58
C LEU A 365 13.42 11.60 -1.35
N ASP A 366 13.19 10.41 -1.91
CA ASP A 366 12.00 10.06 -2.68
C ASP A 366 10.93 9.37 -1.81
N GLU A 367 11.15 9.24 -0.50
CA GLU A 367 10.18 8.66 0.43
C GLU A 367 8.87 9.44 0.42
N LEU A 368 7.75 8.71 0.43
CA LEU A 368 6.43 9.32 0.48
C LEU A 368 6.11 9.80 1.89
N LEU A 369 5.88 11.09 2.06
CA LEU A 369 5.32 11.64 3.29
C LEU A 369 3.85 11.20 3.41
N VAL A 370 3.54 10.43 4.45
CA VAL A 370 2.18 10.02 4.82
C VAL A 370 1.76 10.85 6.04
N GLU A 371 0.92 11.85 5.79
CA GLU A 371 0.46 12.76 6.83
C GLU A 371 -1.01 12.52 7.16
N SER A 372 -1.31 12.31 8.44
CA SER A 372 -2.66 12.26 9.02
C SER A 372 -2.79 13.31 10.13
N ALA A 373 -3.97 13.44 10.71
CA ALA A 373 -4.14 14.32 11.87
C ALA A 373 -3.24 13.91 13.05
N ALA A 374 -3.10 12.60 13.30
CA ALA A 374 -2.36 12.06 14.44
C ALA A 374 -0.87 11.85 14.17
N THR A 375 -0.48 11.45 12.94
CA THR A 375 0.89 11.02 12.61
C THR A 375 1.43 11.73 11.38
N SER A 376 2.75 11.71 11.26
CA SER A 376 3.48 12.16 10.08
C SER A 376 4.67 11.21 9.93
N ASP A 377 4.57 10.30 8.97
CA ASP A 377 5.51 9.22 8.75
C ASP A 377 6.02 9.21 7.30
N TYR A 378 7.12 8.54 7.04
CA TYR A 378 7.65 8.35 5.70
C TYR A 378 7.54 6.89 5.28
N SER A 379 7.09 6.65 4.04
CA SER A 379 7.01 5.32 3.46
C SER A 379 8.04 5.14 2.35
N LYS A 380 8.86 4.09 2.49
CA LYS A 380 9.82 3.64 1.46
C LYS A 380 9.18 2.78 0.37
N PHE A 381 7.97 2.31 0.59
CA PHE A 381 7.25 1.46 -0.36
C PHE A 381 5.99 2.16 -0.84
N ILE A 382 5.92 2.40 -2.15
CA ILE A 382 4.89 3.19 -2.82
C ILE A 382 4.32 2.35 -3.94
N LEU A 383 2.99 2.20 -4.01
CA LEU A 383 2.33 1.53 -5.12
C LEU A 383 1.20 2.40 -5.66
N HIS A 384 1.25 2.68 -6.95
CA HIS A 384 0.20 3.37 -7.69
C HIS A 384 -0.44 2.42 -8.70
N TYR A 385 -1.75 2.42 -8.72
CA TYR A 385 -2.59 1.64 -9.62
C TYR A 385 -3.38 2.58 -10.54
N ASN A 386 -3.30 2.35 -11.83
CA ASN A 386 -3.98 3.13 -12.84
C ASN A 386 -4.95 2.25 -13.64
N PHE A 387 -6.17 2.75 -13.81
CA PHE A 387 -7.23 2.06 -14.55
C PHE A 387 -7.77 2.96 -15.67
N PRO A 388 -7.04 3.07 -16.79
CA PRO A 388 -7.46 3.92 -17.89
C PRO A 388 -8.72 3.36 -18.59
N PRO A 389 -9.58 4.22 -19.14
CA PRO A 389 -10.85 3.79 -19.75
C PRO A 389 -10.70 2.78 -20.88
N PHE A 390 -9.61 2.83 -21.63
CA PHE A 390 -9.37 1.87 -22.72
C PHE A 390 -9.23 0.43 -22.25
N SER A 391 -8.89 0.19 -20.95
CA SER A 391 -8.79 -1.15 -20.40
C SER A 391 -10.11 -1.93 -20.41
N THR A 392 -11.22 -1.23 -20.52
CA THR A 392 -12.59 -1.79 -20.68
C THR A 392 -13.21 -1.43 -22.01
N GLY A 393 -12.44 -0.84 -22.96
CA GLY A 393 -12.94 -0.40 -24.26
C GLY A 393 -13.80 0.86 -24.20
N GLU A 394 -13.72 1.64 -23.12
CA GLU A 394 -14.56 2.82 -22.92
C GLU A 394 -13.85 4.12 -23.33
N VAL A 395 -14.64 5.10 -23.77
CA VAL A 395 -14.20 6.49 -23.97
C VAL A 395 -14.72 7.34 -22.82
N LYS A 396 -13.82 7.78 -21.93
CA LYS A 396 -14.15 8.62 -20.78
C LYS A 396 -13.10 9.73 -20.60
N MET A 397 -13.54 10.87 -20.07
CA MET A 397 -12.62 11.95 -19.69
C MET A 397 -11.79 11.52 -18.46
N MET A 398 -10.48 11.67 -18.56
CA MET A 398 -9.56 11.46 -17.43
C MET A 398 -9.71 12.58 -16.39
N ARG A 399 -10.22 12.26 -15.20
CA ARG A 399 -10.47 13.24 -14.11
C ARG A 399 -9.53 13.08 -12.91
N GLY A 400 -8.40 12.39 -13.08
CA GLY A 400 -7.48 12.02 -12.00
C GLY A 400 -7.83 10.68 -11.36
N VAL A 401 -7.15 10.36 -10.26
CA VAL A 401 -7.27 9.07 -9.57
C VAL A 401 -8.60 8.99 -8.82
N GLY A 402 -9.37 7.94 -9.08
CA GLY A 402 -10.64 7.68 -8.42
C GLY A 402 -10.47 6.90 -7.10
N ARG A 403 -11.51 6.92 -6.25
CA ARG A 403 -11.51 6.16 -4.98
C ARG A 403 -11.33 4.65 -5.19
N ARG A 404 -11.82 4.10 -6.31
CA ARG A 404 -11.66 2.68 -6.65
C ARG A 404 -10.21 2.36 -6.94
N GLU A 405 -9.50 3.23 -7.65
CA GLU A 405 -8.07 3.08 -7.97
C GLU A 405 -7.22 3.11 -6.69
N VAL A 406 -7.50 4.04 -5.76
CA VAL A 406 -6.85 4.08 -4.44
C VAL A 406 -7.07 2.76 -3.68
N GLY A 407 -8.30 2.23 -3.66
CA GLY A 407 -8.61 0.97 -2.98
C GLY A 407 -7.89 -0.24 -3.58
N HIS A 408 -7.87 -0.36 -4.93
CA HIS A 408 -7.17 -1.44 -5.63
C HIS A 408 -5.65 -1.35 -5.43
N GLY A 409 -5.10 -0.15 -5.52
CA GLY A 409 -3.68 0.11 -5.25
C GLY A 409 -3.29 -0.25 -3.81
N ASN A 410 -4.13 0.11 -2.84
CA ASN A 410 -3.87 -0.20 -1.44
C ASN A 410 -3.90 -1.71 -1.15
N LEU A 411 -4.82 -2.48 -1.75
CA LEU A 411 -4.85 -3.94 -1.62
C LEU A 411 -3.56 -4.58 -2.16
N ALA A 412 -3.06 -4.12 -3.31
CA ALA A 412 -1.79 -4.59 -3.84
C ALA A 412 -0.58 -4.14 -2.99
N ASN A 413 -0.58 -2.88 -2.53
CA ASN A 413 0.45 -2.32 -1.66
C ASN A 413 0.60 -3.14 -0.38
N ARG A 414 -0.50 -3.33 0.38
CA ARG A 414 -0.47 -4.09 1.64
C ARG A 414 -0.05 -5.54 1.44
N SER A 415 -0.43 -6.16 0.32
CA SER A 415 -0.08 -7.55 0.00
C SER A 415 1.42 -7.73 -0.25
N LEU A 416 2.03 -6.86 -1.05
CA LEU A 416 3.44 -6.94 -1.40
C LEU A 416 4.35 -6.45 -0.28
N LYS A 417 3.92 -5.44 0.48
CA LYS A 417 4.67 -4.85 1.59
C LYS A 417 5.07 -5.87 2.66
N GLN A 418 4.25 -6.92 2.87
CA GLN A 418 4.52 -7.94 3.89
C GLN A 418 5.81 -8.75 3.64
N ILE A 419 6.20 -8.88 2.37
CA ILE A 419 7.36 -9.68 1.93
C ILE A 419 8.55 -8.81 1.50
N MET A 420 8.39 -7.50 1.53
CA MET A 420 9.48 -6.57 1.25
C MET A 420 10.65 -6.78 2.23
N PRO A 421 11.90 -6.61 1.79
CA PRO A 421 13.05 -6.68 2.68
C PRO A 421 12.92 -5.64 3.80
N GLY A 422 13.37 -6.00 5.00
CA GLY A 422 13.28 -5.17 6.20
C GLY A 422 14.07 -3.87 6.14
N GLY A 423 14.12 -3.15 7.27
CA GLY A 423 14.62 -1.77 7.38
C GLY A 423 16.04 -1.48 6.90
N GLU A 424 16.87 -2.50 6.63
CA GLU A 424 18.21 -2.34 6.06
C GLU A 424 18.20 -2.14 4.53
N TYR A 425 17.05 -2.40 3.85
CA TYR A 425 16.97 -2.18 2.41
C TYR A 425 17.01 -0.68 2.10
N PRO A 426 17.98 -0.26 1.29
CA PRO A 426 18.35 1.15 1.22
C PRO A 426 17.48 2.00 0.30
N TYR A 427 16.74 1.37 -0.60
CA TYR A 427 16.00 2.08 -1.64
C TYR A 427 14.58 2.42 -1.20
N THR A 428 14.10 3.55 -1.66
CA THR A 428 12.67 3.81 -1.82
C THR A 428 12.19 3.07 -3.07
N VAL A 429 11.15 2.26 -2.95
CA VAL A 429 10.62 1.44 -4.05
C VAL A 429 9.27 1.96 -4.47
N ARG A 430 9.17 2.41 -5.72
CA ARG A 430 7.89 2.82 -6.32
C ARG A 430 7.45 1.82 -7.37
N ILE A 431 6.26 1.26 -7.21
CA ILE A 431 5.57 0.43 -8.20
C ILE A 431 4.49 1.26 -8.88
N VAL A 432 4.41 1.16 -10.19
CA VAL A 432 3.29 1.69 -10.98
C VAL A 432 2.71 0.53 -11.79
N SER A 433 1.42 0.27 -11.60
CA SER A 433 0.68 -0.76 -12.32
C SER A 433 -0.37 -0.11 -13.21
N ASP A 434 -0.17 -0.23 -14.51
CA ASP A 434 -1.10 0.22 -15.53
C ASP A 434 -1.91 -0.97 -16.04
N ILE A 435 -3.22 -0.91 -15.89
CA ILE A 435 -4.13 -1.94 -16.38
C ILE A 435 -4.42 -1.69 -17.84
N LEU A 436 -3.99 -2.61 -18.70
CA LEU A 436 -4.14 -2.50 -20.15
C LEU A 436 -5.42 -3.14 -20.65
N GLU A 437 -5.89 -4.18 -19.95
CA GLU A 437 -7.11 -4.91 -20.28
C GLU A 437 -7.76 -5.44 -18.99
N SER A 438 -9.08 -5.44 -18.90
CA SER A 438 -9.79 -5.87 -17.68
C SER A 438 -11.10 -6.60 -17.95
N ASN A 439 -11.14 -7.87 -17.52
CA ASN A 439 -12.35 -8.67 -17.37
C ASN A 439 -12.30 -9.45 -16.05
N GLY A 440 -12.46 -8.74 -14.93
CA GLY A 440 -12.43 -9.29 -13.57
C GLY A 440 -11.04 -9.24 -12.89
N SER A 441 -11.05 -8.74 -11.69
CA SER A 441 -9.95 -8.67 -10.72
C SER A 441 -8.58 -8.19 -11.25
N SER A 442 -8.56 -6.99 -11.79
CA SER A 442 -7.32 -6.30 -12.19
C SER A 442 -6.37 -6.01 -11.02
N SER A 443 -6.89 -5.84 -9.79
CA SER A 443 -6.06 -5.69 -8.58
C SER A 443 -5.21 -6.93 -8.29
N MET A 444 -5.75 -8.13 -8.53
CA MET A 444 -4.99 -9.37 -8.37
C MET A 444 -3.95 -9.56 -9.47
N ALA A 445 -4.21 -9.10 -10.68
CA ALA A 445 -3.19 -8.99 -11.73
C ALA A 445 -2.06 -8.05 -11.32
N THR A 446 -2.38 -6.92 -10.69
CA THR A 446 -1.37 -5.98 -10.14
C THR A 446 -0.49 -6.63 -9.06
N VAL A 447 -1.06 -7.43 -8.15
CA VAL A 447 -0.27 -8.16 -7.14
C VAL A 447 0.74 -9.10 -7.81
N CYS A 448 0.29 -9.90 -8.78
CA CYS A 448 1.15 -10.84 -9.49
C CYS A 448 2.23 -10.11 -10.31
N ALA A 449 1.84 -9.11 -11.09
CA ALA A 449 2.78 -8.31 -11.90
C ALA A 449 3.78 -7.54 -11.03
N GLY A 450 3.32 -6.96 -9.91
CA GLY A 450 4.18 -6.26 -8.95
C GLY A 450 5.22 -7.17 -8.31
N SER A 451 4.82 -8.40 -7.94
CA SER A 451 5.74 -9.43 -7.43
C SER A 451 6.81 -9.81 -8.45
N LEU A 452 6.42 -10.02 -9.71
CA LEU A 452 7.35 -10.31 -10.80
C LEU A 452 8.30 -9.13 -11.07
N ALA A 453 7.78 -7.92 -11.14
CA ALA A 453 8.55 -6.71 -11.41
C ALA A 453 9.55 -6.38 -10.28
N LEU A 454 9.22 -6.66 -9.01
CA LEU A 454 10.15 -6.54 -7.88
C LEU A 454 11.34 -7.49 -8.01
N MET A 455 11.09 -8.74 -8.40
CA MET A 455 12.17 -9.71 -8.66
C MET A 455 13.03 -9.31 -9.87
N ASP A 456 12.41 -8.79 -10.92
CA ASP A 456 13.14 -8.27 -12.11
C ASP A 456 13.97 -7.02 -11.77
N ALA A 457 13.56 -6.22 -10.80
CA ALA A 457 14.31 -5.05 -10.33
C ALA A 457 15.55 -5.40 -9.48
N GLY A 458 15.75 -6.67 -9.12
CA GLY A 458 16.81 -7.07 -8.19
C GLY A 458 16.54 -6.67 -6.73
N VAL A 459 15.28 -6.37 -6.39
CA VAL A 459 14.87 -6.23 -4.99
C VAL A 459 15.02 -7.60 -4.33
N PRO A 460 15.66 -7.74 -3.15
CA PRO A 460 15.80 -9.02 -2.46
C PRO A 460 14.46 -9.51 -1.87
N PHE A 461 13.50 -9.67 -2.76
CA PHE A 461 12.14 -10.11 -2.54
C PHE A 461 12.15 -11.64 -2.54
N LYS A 462 12.11 -12.23 -1.35
CA LYS A 462 12.44 -13.64 -1.13
C LYS A 462 11.43 -14.63 -1.72
N LYS A 463 10.16 -14.21 -1.84
CA LYS A 463 9.05 -15.09 -2.21
C LYS A 463 8.09 -14.33 -3.12
N HIS A 464 7.55 -15.00 -4.14
CA HIS A 464 6.44 -14.44 -4.88
C HIS A 464 5.17 -14.33 -4.03
N VAL A 465 4.41 -13.27 -4.30
CA VAL A 465 3.05 -13.09 -3.81
C VAL A 465 2.11 -13.17 -5.00
N SER A 466 1.18 -14.11 -4.99
CA SER A 466 0.09 -14.18 -5.96
C SER A 466 -1.22 -13.66 -5.36
N GLY A 467 -2.19 -13.41 -6.22
CA GLY A 467 -3.53 -13.01 -5.81
C GLY A 467 -4.60 -13.65 -6.69
N ILE A 468 -5.71 -14.02 -6.09
CA ILE A 468 -6.88 -14.58 -6.77
C ILE A 468 -8.15 -13.92 -6.26
N ALA A 469 -9.15 -13.76 -7.15
CA ALA A 469 -10.48 -13.34 -6.79
C ALA A 469 -11.44 -14.53 -6.89
N MET A 470 -12.13 -14.78 -5.81
CA MET A 470 -13.15 -15.81 -5.66
C MET A 470 -14.53 -15.16 -5.71
N GLY A 471 -15.51 -15.90 -6.19
CA GLY A 471 -16.92 -15.55 -6.14
C GLY A 471 -17.74 -16.63 -5.49
N LEU A 472 -18.98 -16.29 -5.16
CA LEU A 472 -19.97 -17.22 -4.66
C LEU A 472 -21.28 -16.97 -5.39
N ILE A 473 -21.94 -18.04 -5.78
CA ILE A 473 -23.35 -18.03 -6.21
C ILE A 473 -24.09 -18.98 -5.30
N SER A 474 -25.18 -18.54 -4.69
CA SER A 474 -25.97 -19.34 -3.78
C SER A 474 -27.47 -19.20 -4.06
N LYS A 475 -28.21 -20.27 -3.78
CA LYS A 475 -29.69 -20.30 -3.87
C LYS A 475 -30.22 -21.30 -2.84
N GLY A 476 -30.73 -20.80 -1.73
CA GLY A 476 -31.09 -21.63 -0.59
C GLY A 476 -29.84 -22.33 0.01
N GLU A 477 -29.88 -23.68 0.04
CA GLU A 477 -28.74 -24.47 0.52
C GLU A 477 -27.70 -24.79 -0.58
N GLU A 478 -28.04 -24.57 -1.85
CA GLU A 478 -27.12 -24.80 -2.96
C GLU A 478 -26.18 -23.64 -3.14
N PHE A 479 -24.91 -23.94 -3.37
CA PHE A 479 -23.89 -22.93 -3.65
C PHE A 479 -22.81 -23.40 -4.62
N ALA A 480 -22.17 -22.45 -5.26
CA ALA A 480 -21.02 -22.63 -6.14
C ALA A 480 -19.94 -21.59 -5.83
N ILE A 481 -18.76 -22.06 -5.45
CA ILE A 481 -17.59 -21.21 -5.24
C ILE A 481 -16.81 -21.14 -6.56
N LEU A 482 -16.53 -19.91 -7.03
CA LEU A 482 -15.87 -19.64 -8.30
C LEU A 482 -14.44 -19.15 -8.07
N SER A 483 -13.47 -19.75 -8.75
CA SER A 483 -12.08 -19.25 -8.77
C SER A 483 -11.87 -18.33 -9.97
N ASP A 484 -11.09 -17.26 -9.79
CA ASP A 484 -10.73 -16.32 -10.86
C ASP A 484 -11.96 -15.80 -11.62
N ILE A 485 -12.80 -15.04 -10.90
CA ILE A 485 -14.08 -14.53 -11.42
C ILE A 485 -13.89 -13.52 -12.55
N LEU A 486 -14.83 -13.57 -13.51
CA LEU A 486 -15.03 -12.58 -14.55
C LEU A 486 -15.71 -11.34 -14.01
N GLY A 487 -15.67 -10.22 -14.75
CA GLY A 487 -16.40 -9.01 -14.40
C GLY A 487 -17.90 -9.23 -14.29
N ASP A 488 -18.48 -10.01 -15.18
CA ASP A 488 -19.91 -10.37 -15.16
C ASP A 488 -20.25 -11.20 -13.90
N GLU A 489 -19.37 -12.12 -13.50
CA GLU A 489 -19.54 -12.98 -12.33
C GLU A 489 -19.38 -12.21 -11.01
N ASP A 490 -18.59 -11.14 -10.96
CA ASP A 490 -18.53 -10.21 -9.83
C ASP A 490 -19.89 -9.51 -9.61
N HIS A 491 -20.53 -9.06 -10.69
CA HIS A 491 -21.84 -8.43 -10.61
C HIS A 491 -22.97 -9.41 -10.22
N LEU A 492 -22.92 -10.63 -10.74
CA LEU A 492 -23.94 -11.66 -10.52
C LEU A 492 -23.72 -12.46 -9.22
N GLY A 493 -22.55 -12.32 -8.60
CA GLY A 493 -22.15 -13.08 -7.43
C GLY A 493 -22.62 -12.50 -6.10
N ASP A 494 -22.73 -13.37 -5.11
CA ASP A 494 -23.12 -13.08 -3.73
C ASP A 494 -21.93 -12.70 -2.85
N MET A 495 -20.70 -12.94 -3.32
CA MET A 495 -19.46 -12.63 -2.65
C MET A 495 -18.38 -12.25 -3.67
N ASP A 496 -17.62 -11.22 -3.39
CA ASP A 496 -16.32 -10.90 -4.00
C ASP A 496 -15.23 -11.09 -2.94
N PHE A 497 -14.38 -12.10 -3.12
CA PHE A 497 -13.38 -12.47 -2.13
C PHE A 497 -12.00 -12.55 -2.74
N LYS A 498 -11.16 -11.58 -2.46
CA LYS A 498 -9.78 -11.50 -2.93
C LYS A 498 -8.83 -11.97 -1.84
N VAL A 499 -7.97 -12.92 -2.19
CA VAL A 499 -6.95 -13.49 -1.29
C VAL A 499 -5.59 -13.42 -1.96
N THR A 500 -4.63 -12.81 -1.28
CA THR A 500 -3.23 -12.72 -1.72
C THR A 500 -2.31 -13.44 -0.75
N GLY A 501 -1.20 -13.96 -1.24
CA GLY A 501 -0.23 -14.60 -0.36
C GLY A 501 0.87 -15.35 -1.10
N THR A 502 1.80 -15.84 -0.30
CA THR A 502 2.89 -16.72 -0.70
C THR A 502 2.46 -18.19 -0.65
N ARG A 503 3.41 -19.11 -0.82
CA ARG A 503 3.19 -20.54 -0.56
C ARG A 503 2.94 -20.82 0.93
N GLU A 504 3.39 -19.98 1.83
CA GLU A 504 3.40 -20.21 3.26
C GLU A 504 2.16 -19.65 3.97
N GLY A 505 1.56 -18.57 3.43
CA GLY A 505 0.38 -17.99 4.05
C GLY A 505 -0.19 -16.77 3.32
N ILE A 506 -1.20 -16.18 3.93
CA ILE A 506 -1.95 -15.03 3.44
C ILE A 506 -1.20 -13.73 3.74
N CYS A 507 -1.10 -12.84 2.73
CA CYS A 507 -0.53 -11.50 2.87
C CYS A 507 -1.59 -10.40 2.87
N GLY A 508 -2.73 -10.61 2.20
CA GLY A 508 -3.80 -9.64 2.15
C GLY A 508 -5.13 -10.28 1.79
N VAL A 509 -6.20 -9.67 2.28
CA VAL A 509 -7.59 -10.12 2.07
C VAL A 509 -8.50 -8.92 1.85
N GLN A 510 -9.43 -9.07 0.94
CA GLN A 510 -10.58 -8.19 0.80
C GLN A 510 -11.80 -9.02 0.42
N MET A 511 -12.86 -8.94 1.24
CA MET A 511 -14.10 -9.67 1.02
C MET A 511 -15.30 -8.75 1.20
N ASP A 512 -16.22 -8.84 0.26
CA ASP A 512 -17.54 -8.21 0.30
C ASP A 512 -18.59 -9.30 0.16
N ILE A 513 -19.56 -9.32 1.07
CA ILE A 513 -20.68 -10.27 1.07
C ILE A 513 -21.95 -9.49 0.79
N LYS A 514 -22.73 -9.96 -0.16
CA LYS A 514 -23.95 -9.29 -0.67
C LYS A 514 -25.24 -10.05 -0.29
N VAL A 515 -25.12 -11.15 0.44
CA VAL A 515 -26.23 -12.00 0.86
C VAL A 515 -26.23 -12.22 2.36
N ASP A 516 -27.39 -12.57 2.90
CA ASP A 516 -27.54 -12.92 4.29
C ASP A 516 -27.02 -14.35 4.57
N GLY A 517 -26.16 -14.47 5.57
CA GLY A 517 -25.85 -15.78 6.15
C GLY A 517 -24.82 -16.62 5.40
N LEU A 518 -23.64 -16.07 5.10
CA LEU A 518 -22.51 -16.90 4.69
C LEU A 518 -22.03 -17.76 5.87
N SER A 519 -22.17 -19.10 5.75
CA SER A 519 -21.71 -20.00 6.79
C SER A 519 -20.18 -20.05 6.85
N MET A 520 -19.62 -20.28 8.06
CA MET A 520 -18.17 -20.44 8.24
C MET A 520 -17.62 -21.64 7.45
N ASP A 521 -18.43 -22.66 7.18
CA ASP A 521 -18.03 -23.82 6.38
C ASP A 521 -17.85 -23.45 4.90
N VAL A 522 -18.75 -22.64 4.34
CA VAL A 522 -18.59 -22.11 2.97
C VAL A 522 -17.36 -21.21 2.88
N MET A 523 -17.12 -20.40 3.91
CA MET A 523 -15.92 -19.55 3.97
C MET A 523 -14.63 -20.38 4.00
N ARG A 524 -14.55 -21.46 4.79
CA ARG A 524 -13.41 -22.36 4.80
C ARG A 524 -13.19 -23.02 3.44
N GLN A 525 -14.27 -23.48 2.79
CA GLN A 525 -14.18 -24.03 1.43
C GLN A 525 -13.68 -23.00 0.42
N ALA A 526 -14.14 -21.74 0.52
CA ALA A 526 -13.67 -20.65 -0.34
C ALA A 526 -12.18 -20.34 -0.13
N LEU A 527 -11.71 -20.34 1.12
CA LEU A 527 -10.30 -20.18 1.46
C LEU A 527 -9.44 -21.33 0.93
N ASP A 528 -9.88 -22.58 1.09
CA ASP A 528 -9.16 -23.75 0.57
C ASP A 528 -9.08 -23.72 -0.97
N GLN A 529 -10.16 -23.36 -1.66
CA GLN A 529 -10.17 -23.21 -3.11
C GLN A 529 -9.29 -22.03 -3.56
N ALA A 530 -9.31 -20.90 -2.84
CA ALA A 530 -8.44 -19.76 -3.08
C ALA A 530 -6.96 -20.12 -2.90
N LYS A 531 -6.63 -20.95 -1.90
CA LYS A 531 -5.28 -21.46 -1.68
C LYS A 531 -4.78 -22.26 -2.88
N LYS A 532 -5.60 -23.22 -3.38
CA LYS A 532 -5.26 -24.00 -4.56
C LYS A 532 -5.03 -23.12 -5.77
N GLY A 533 -5.91 -22.13 -5.99
CA GLY A 533 -5.76 -21.17 -7.08
C GLY A 533 -4.49 -20.31 -6.97
N ARG A 534 -4.17 -19.80 -5.76
CA ARG A 534 -2.92 -19.07 -5.52
C ARG A 534 -1.69 -19.93 -5.81
N MET A 535 -1.69 -21.21 -5.40
CA MET A 535 -0.58 -22.12 -5.69
C MET A 535 -0.38 -22.32 -7.18
N HIS A 536 -1.46 -22.51 -7.95
CA HIS A 536 -1.38 -22.63 -9.41
C HIS A 536 -0.75 -21.39 -10.07
N ILE A 537 -1.16 -20.20 -9.64
CA ILE A 537 -0.60 -18.93 -10.14
C ILE A 537 0.87 -18.81 -9.74
N LEU A 538 1.23 -19.11 -8.48
CA LEU A 538 2.62 -19.09 -8.00
C LEU A 538 3.52 -20.04 -8.81
N ASP A 539 3.04 -21.22 -9.15
CA ASP A 539 3.81 -22.17 -9.97
C ASP A 539 4.15 -21.60 -11.34
N ALA A 540 3.23 -20.84 -11.94
CA ALA A 540 3.48 -20.16 -13.21
C ALA A 540 4.48 -18.98 -13.02
N MET A 541 4.34 -18.21 -11.93
CA MET A 541 5.24 -17.09 -11.62
C MET A 541 6.68 -17.56 -11.37
N TYR A 542 6.87 -18.64 -10.59
CA TYR A 542 8.18 -19.24 -10.36
C TYR A 542 8.83 -19.83 -11.63
N LYS A 543 8.03 -20.24 -12.63
CA LYS A 543 8.56 -20.65 -13.94
C LYS A 543 9.04 -19.45 -14.76
N CYS A 544 8.42 -18.28 -14.61
CA CYS A 544 8.80 -17.05 -15.30
C CYS A 544 10.11 -16.47 -14.73
N ILE A 545 10.17 -16.28 -13.42
CA ILE A 545 11.38 -15.83 -12.71
C ILE A 545 11.43 -16.52 -11.34
N PRO A 546 12.33 -17.50 -11.15
CA PRO A 546 12.38 -18.33 -9.94
C PRO A 546 12.94 -17.59 -8.71
N GLU A 547 13.84 -16.63 -8.92
CA GLU A 547 14.54 -15.88 -7.90
C GLU A 547 14.69 -14.42 -8.37
N HIS A 548 14.85 -13.49 -7.42
CA HIS A 548 15.17 -12.13 -7.79
C HIS A 548 16.53 -12.03 -8.51
N ARG A 549 16.70 -11.06 -9.39
CA ARG A 549 18.00 -10.82 -10.01
C ARG A 549 19.04 -10.53 -8.94
N SER A 550 20.25 -11.04 -9.16
CA SER A 550 21.36 -10.91 -8.20
C SER A 550 21.87 -9.47 -8.02
N ASP A 551 21.56 -8.59 -8.96
CA ASP A 551 21.93 -7.17 -8.93
C ASP A 551 20.85 -6.32 -9.60
N VAL A 552 20.82 -5.04 -9.30
CA VAL A 552 19.99 -4.06 -10.00
C VAL A 552 20.46 -3.88 -11.45
N LYS A 553 19.57 -3.45 -12.34
CA LYS A 553 19.93 -3.19 -13.75
C LYS A 553 21.03 -2.13 -13.86
N PRO A 554 21.84 -2.16 -14.94
CA PRO A 554 23.00 -1.25 -15.08
C PRO A 554 22.65 0.24 -14.97
N HIS A 555 21.46 0.63 -15.40
CA HIS A 555 20.96 2.01 -15.37
C HIS A 555 20.16 2.36 -14.10
N ALA A 556 19.93 1.38 -13.22
CA ALA A 556 19.29 1.64 -11.93
C ALA A 556 20.32 2.26 -10.94
N PRO A 557 19.88 3.15 -10.04
CA PRO A 557 20.78 3.74 -9.05
C PRO A 557 21.35 2.65 -8.14
N ARG A 558 22.66 2.69 -7.94
CA ARG A 558 23.38 1.85 -6.98
C ARG A 558 23.57 2.62 -5.70
N MET A 559 23.61 1.93 -4.57
CA MET A 559 23.84 2.55 -3.29
C MET A 559 24.90 1.79 -2.48
N GLU A 560 25.73 2.54 -1.78
CA GLU A 560 26.58 2.02 -0.70
C GLU A 560 26.33 2.82 0.59
N LYS A 561 26.19 2.10 1.69
CA LYS A 561 26.01 2.67 3.02
C LYS A 561 27.30 2.54 3.83
N LEU A 562 27.81 3.65 4.31
CA LEU A 562 28.96 3.69 5.20
C LEU A 562 28.50 4.14 6.58
N ILE A 563 28.93 3.42 7.59
CA ILE A 563 28.74 3.82 9.00
C ILE A 563 30.03 4.48 9.46
N ILE A 564 29.93 5.70 9.92
CA ILE A 564 31.05 6.51 10.42
C ILE A 564 30.78 6.96 11.85
N ASP A 565 31.81 7.29 12.63
CA ASP A 565 31.59 7.94 13.92
C ASP A 565 31.00 9.34 13.72
N SER A 566 30.12 9.77 14.64
CA SER A 566 29.42 11.07 14.52
C SER A 566 30.37 12.25 14.48
N GLU A 567 31.59 12.13 15.06
CA GLU A 567 32.62 13.16 15.00
C GLU A 567 33.09 13.47 13.56
N PHE A 568 32.99 12.53 12.62
CA PHE A 568 33.39 12.72 11.22
C PHE A 568 32.28 13.32 10.35
N ILE A 569 31.04 13.40 10.82
CA ILE A 569 29.91 13.97 10.06
C ILE A 569 30.26 15.39 9.60
N GLY A 570 30.77 16.21 10.54
CA GLY A 570 31.19 17.58 10.23
C GLY A 570 32.32 17.66 9.20
N ALA A 571 33.24 16.69 9.21
CA ALA A 571 34.35 16.63 8.24
C ALA A 571 33.89 16.24 6.84
N VAL A 572 32.92 15.33 6.73
CA VAL A 572 32.33 14.91 5.44
C VAL A 572 31.46 16.00 4.84
N ILE A 573 30.67 16.70 5.66
CA ILE A 573 29.85 17.84 5.22
C ILE A 573 30.73 19.04 4.83
N GLY A 574 31.73 19.33 5.64
CA GLY A 574 32.62 20.49 5.49
C GLY A 574 31.95 21.83 5.82
N PRO A 575 32.73 22.92 5.92
CA PRO A 575 32.20 24.25 6.23
C PRO A 575 31.14 24.71 5.22
N GLY A 576 29.90 24.91 5.70
CA GLY A 576 28.79 25.31 4.85
C GLY A 576 28.41 24.30 3.76
N GLY A 577 28.73 23.00 3.97
CA GLY A 577 28.40 21.93 3.01
C GLY A 577 29.36 21.85 1.82
N LYS A 578 30.50 22.55 1.82
CA LYS A 578 31.39 22.63 0.65
C LYS A 578 32.00 21.29 0.25
N ILE A 579 32.42 20.46 1.22
CA ILE A 579 33.07 19.18 0.91
C ILE A 579 32.08 18.19 0.30
N ILE A 580 30.92 18.02 0.91
CA ILE A 580 29.90 17.13 0.37
C ILE A 580 29.43 17.55 -1.03
N GLN A 581 29.27 18.87 -1.26
CA GLN A 581 28.91 19.42 -2.57
C GLN A 581 30.02 19.18 -3.60
N GLU A 582 31.31 19.31 -3.21
CA GLU A 582 32.44 19.04 -4.08
C GLU A 582 32.52 17.57 -4.47
N ILE A 583 32.33 16.66 -3.51
CA ILE A 583 32.27 15.21 -3.79
C ILE A 583 31.14 14.93 -4.79
N GLN A 584 29.92 15.41 -4.52
CA GLN A 584 28.75 15.19 -5.38
C GLN A 584 28.96 15.77 -6.80
N LYS A 585 29.50 16.98 -6.89
CA LYS A 585 29.77 17.64 -8.17
C LYS A 585 30.83 16.91 -9.00
N THR A 586 31.90 16.42 -8.34
CA THR A 586 33.04 15.80 -9.02
C THR A 586 32.72 14.36 -9.45
N THR A 587 32.03 13.60 -8.62
CA THR A 587 31.73 12.19 -8.88
C THR A 587 30.39 11.98 -9.60
N GLY A 588 29.48 12.94 -9.52
CA GLY A 588 28.09 12.78 -9.98
C GLY A 588 27.22 11.91 -9.05
N ALA A 589 27.75 11.53 -7.87
CA ALA A 589 26.99 10.78 -6.87
C ALA A 589 26.15 11.71 -5.99
N THR A 590 25.06 11.19 -5.43
CA THR A 590 24.27 11.87 -4.39
C THR A 590 24.63 11.29 -3.03
N ILE A 591 24.88 12.15 -2.04
CA ILE A 591 25.27 11.72 -0.69
C ILE A 591 24.25 12.27 0.31
N ASN A 592 23.69 11.37 1.12
CA ASN A 592 22.85 11.72 2.26
C ASN A 592 23.49 11.24 3.56
N ILE A 593 23.44 12.07 4.61
CA ILE A 593 24.01 11.75 5.92
C ILE A 593 22.90 11.89 6.97
N THR A 594 22.71 10.83 7.73
CA THR A 594 21.75 10.80 8.84
C THR A 594 22.50 10.46 10.12
N GLU A 595 22.36 11.27 11.16
CA GLU A 595 22.94 10.99 12.47
C GLU A 595 22.03 10.03 13.24
N VAL A 596 22.59 8.91 13.72
CA VAL A 596 21.89 7.88 14.49
C VAL A 596 22.68 7.60 15.78
N GLY A 597 22.28 8.23 16.87
CA GLY A 597 22.94 8.10 18.16
C GLY A 597 24.37 8.63 18.13
N LYS A 598 25.37 7.75 18.22
CA LYS A 598 26.82 8.10 18.16
C LYS A 598 27.45 7.83 16.80
N THR A 599 26.67 7.47 15.81
CA THR A 599 27.15 7.15 14.46
C THR A 599 26.49 8.03 13.41
N GLY A 600 27.18 8.25 12.30
CA GLY A 600 26.63 8.84 11.08
C GLY A 600 26.44 7.76 10.02
N GLU A 601 25.25 7.65 9.48
CA GLU A 601 24.96 6.82 8.32
C GLU A 601 25.13 7.66 7.06
N VAL A 602 26.14 7.34 6.25
CA VAL A 602 26.41 7.99 4.96
C VAL A 602 25.91 7.10 3.85
N SER A 603 24.82 7.49 3.22
CA SER A 603 24.23 6.80 2.06
C SER A 603 24.68 7.49 0.78
N ILE A 604 25.37 6.77 -0.09
CA ILE A 604 25.94 7.27 -1.34
C ILE A 604 25.23 6.57 -2.49
N PHE A 605 24.64 7.35 -3.40
CA PHE A 605 23.85 6.86 -4.55
C PHE A 605 24.48 7.30 -5.85
N SER A 606 24.54 6.41 -6.85
CA SER A 606 24.87 6.78 -8.22
C SER A 606 24.31 5.78 -9.21
N ALA A 607 23.86 6.24 -10.38
CA ALA A 607 23.53 5.38 -11.52
C ALA A 607 24.75 4.71 -12.16
N ASN A 608 25.98 5.20 -11.86
CA ASN A 608 27.21 4.69 -12.41
C ASN A 608 28.08 4.10 -11.29
N LYS A 609 28.55 2.86 -11.46
CA LYS A 609 29.38 2.18 -10.47
C LYS A 609 30.71 2.90 -10.22
N GLU A 610 31.36 3.40 -11.28
CA GLU A 610 32.61 4.14 -11.13
C GLU A 610 32.45 5.41 -10.29
N SER A 611 31.37 6.14 -10.53
CA SER A 611 31.01 7.33 -9.73
C SER A 611 30.73 6.99 -8.27
N LEU A 612 30.04 5.86 -8.03
CA LEU A 612 29.79 5.37 -6.68
C LEU A 612 31.11 5.04 -5.96
N ASP A 613 31.95 4.21 -6.61
CA ASP A 613 33.22 3.77 -6.05
C ASP A 613 34.14 4.95 -5.74
N GLN A 614 34.18 5.98 -6.61
CA GLN A 614 34.93 7.21 -6.37
C GLN A 614 34.42 8.00 -5.17
N ALA A 615 33.10 8.18 -5.07
CA ALA A 615 32.49 8.88 -3.94
C ALA A 615 32.71 8.14 -2.61
N VAL A 616 32.55 6.82 -2.62
CA VAL A 616 32.82 5.95 -1.46
C VAL A 616 34.28 6.03 -1.03
N ALA A 617 35.21 5.94 -1.99
CA ALA A 617 36.65 6.06 -1.70
C ALA A 617 36.98 7.45 -1.11
N TRP A 618 36.34 8.50 -1.63
CA TRP A 618 36.57 9.87 -1.12
C TRP A 618 36.04 10.00 0.31
N VAL A 619 34.82 9.58 0.60
CA VAL A 619 34.27 9.61 1.97
C VAL A 619 35.14 8.77 2.92
N LYS A 620 35.51 7.53 2.52
CA LYS A 620 36.41 6.69 3.31
C LYS A 620 37.74 7.35 3.62
N SER A 621 38.30 8.10 2.69
CA SER A 621 39.56 8.83 2.91
C SER A 621 39.43 9.95 3.94
N ILE A 622 38.27 10.62 4.04
CA ILE A 622 38.04 11.68 5.03
C ILE A 622 37.94 11.09 6.44
N VAL A 623 37.25 9.96 6.58
CA VAL A 623 36.97 9.32 7.88
C VAL A 623 38.08 8.37 8.34
N SER A 624 39.05 8.04 7.46
CA SER A 624 40.17 7.18 7.85
C SER A 624 41.06 7.86 8.86
N VAL A 625 41.36 7.18 9.95
CA VAL A 625 42.37 7.60 10.91
C VAL A 625 43.68 6.93 10.50
N PRO A 626 44.67 7.70 10.02
CA PRO A 626 45.95 7.13 9.59
C PRO A 626 46.73 6.59 10.79
N GLU A 627 47.22 5.36 10.70
CA GLU A 627 48.04 4.73 11.72
C GLU A 627 49.53 4.89 11.45
N ILE A 628 50.30 4.95 12.53
CA ILE A 628 51.79 5.01 12.40
C ILE A 628 52.26 3.71 11.78
N GLY A 629 52.91 3.81 10.63
CA GLY A 629 53.39 2.68 9.85
C GLY A 629 52.73 2.57 8.48
N ASP A 630 51.59 3.23 8.26
CA ASP A 630 50.88 3.28 6.98
C ASP A 630 51.70 3.96 5.88
N VAL A 631 51.51 3.47 4.66
CA VAL A 631 52.18 3.97 3.45
C VAL A 631 51.15 4.61 2.54
N PHE A 632 51.40 5.85 2.16
CA PHE A 632 50.51 6.64 1.30
C PHE A 632 51.23 7.14 0.05
N GLU A 633 50.50 7.33 -1.04
CA GLU A 633 50.96 8.12 -2.18
C GLU A 633 50.38 9.53 -2.05
N GLY A 634 51.19 10.48 -1.58
CA GLY A 634 50.78 11.84 -1.33
C GLY A 634 51.23 12.81 -2.44
N THR A 635 50.63 14.00 -2.44
CA THR A 635 50.96 15.08 -3.37
C THR A 635 51.68 16.23 -2.61
N VAL A 636 52.79 16.73 -3.12
CA VAL A 636 53.48 17.87 -2.55
C VAL A 636 52.67 19.15 -2.75
N LYS A 637 52.25 19.78 -1.66
CA LYS A 637 51.45 21.02 -1.67
C LYS A 637 52.26 22.29 -1.36
N GLY A 638 53.45 22.14 -0.85
CA GLY A 638 54.33 23.28 -0.59
C GLY A 638 55.72 22.83 -0.13
N ILE A 639 56.71 23.59 -0.48
CA ILE A 639 58.11 23.32 -0.17
C ILE A 639 58.67 24.44 0.72
N LYS A 640 59.41 24.06 1.74
CA LYS A 640 60.12 24.96 2.65
C LYS A 640 61.58 24.50 2.76
N GLU A 641 62.46 25.34 3.30
CA GLU A 641 63.90 25.03 3.47
C GLU A 641 64.16 23.76 4.28
N PHE A 642 63.25 23.41 5.21
CA PHE A 642 63.38 22.26 6.09
C PHE A 642 62.62 20.99 5.62
N GLY A 643 61.91 21.05 4.47
CA GLY A 643 61.20 19.91 3.96
C GLY A 643 59.98 20.27 3.11
N ALA A 644 59.17 19.24 2.73
CA ALA A 644 57.99 19.39 1.93
C ALA A 644 56.73 19.09 2.77
N PHE A 645 55.66 19.84 2.54
CA PHE A 645 54.33 19.50 3.02
C PHE A 645 53.65 18.62 1.99
N VAL A 646 53.32 17.40 2.38
CA VAL A 646 52.70 16.39 1.51
C VAL A 646 51.30 16.14 2.02
N GLU A 647 50.33 16.34 1.15
CA GLU A 647 48.95 15.88 1.36
C GLU A 647 48.87 14.40 1.03
N PHE A 648 48.78 13.55 2.05
CA PHE A 648 48.84 12.11 1.93
C PHE A 648 47.44 11.47 2.03
N LEU A 649 46.43 12.19 2.50
CA LEU A 649 45.00 11.90 2.44
C LEU A 649 44.25 13.22 2.21
N PRO A 650 43.07 13.24 1.61
CA PRO A 650 42.33 14.46 1.37
C PRO A 650 42.16 15.28 2.65
N GLY A 651 42.66 16.54 2.62
CA GLY A 651 42.64 17.45 3.76
C GLY A 651 43.64 17.13 4.88
N LYS A 652 44.46 16.06 4.79
CA LYS A 652 45.48 15.71 5.80
C LYS A 652 46.87 15.90 5.23
N GLN A 653 47.59 16.87 5.79
CA GLN A 653 48.95 17.17 5.40
C GLN A 653 49.93 16.74 6.48
N GLY A 654 51.08 16.23 6.05
CA GLY A 654 52.20 15.90 6.93
C GLY A 654 53.48 16.54 6.44
N LEU A 655 54.41 16.71 7.37
CA LEU A 655 55.76 17.21 7.07
C LEU A 655 56.65 16.03 6.66
N LEU A 656 57.14 16.04 5.42
CA LEU A 656 58.25 15.25 4.96
C LEU A 656 59.55 16.08 5.17
N HIS A 657 60.18 15.91 6.35
CA HIS A 657 61.39 16.65 6.69
C HIS A 657 62.54 16.29 5.73
N ILE A 658 63.46 17.22 5.45
CA ILE A 658 64.57 17.03 4.54
C ILE A 658 65.42 15.80 4.87
N SER A 659 65.61 15.47 6.16
CA SER A 659 66.34 14.28 6.62
C SER A 659 65.57 12.93 6.40
N GLU A 660 64.26 13.00 6.09
CA GLU A 660 63.39 11.86 5.90
C GLU A 660 63.07 11.58 4.41
N ILE A 661 63.69 12.33 3.48
CA ILE A 661 63.51 12.18 2.05
C ILE A 661 64.31 10.97 1.48
N MET A 662 65.61 10.90 1.85
CA MET A 662 66.52 9.83 1.39
C MET A 662 67.65 9.60 2.38
N TRP A 663 68.39 8.50 2.21
CA TRP A 663 69.55 8.16 3.06
C TRP A 663 70.74 9.07 2.88
N LYS A 664 70.92 9.69 1.68
CA LYS A 664 71.95 10.68 1.40
C LYS A 664 71.56 12.03 2.01
N ARG A 665 72.45 12.69 2.73
CA ARG A 665 72.21 14.02 3.30
C ARG A 665 71.96 15.02 2.17
N LEU A 666 70.85 15.75 2.24
CA LEU A 666 70.51 16.84 1.35
C LEU A 666 70.87 18.14 2.04
N ASP A 667 71.57 19.08 1.35
CA ASP A 667 71.97 20.37 1.90
C ASP A 667 70.86 21.43 1.78
N ASN A 668 70.03 21.31 0.78
CA ASN A 668 68.79 22.13 0.58
C ASN A 668 67.69 21.36 -0.11
N MET A 669 66.54 21.98 -0.29
CA MET A 669 65.35 21.40 -0.98
C MET A 669 65.31 21.72 -2.48
N ASP A 670 66.31 22.42 -3.04
CA ASP A 670 66.29 22.84 -4.42
C ASP A 670 66.36 21.62 -5.38
N ASN A 671 65.43 21.59 -6.33
CA ASN A 671 65.26 20.49 -7.32
C ASN A 671 64.99 19.08 -6.73
N VAL A 672 64.56 18.99 -5.48
CA VAL A 672 64.19 17.68 -4.87
C VAL A 672 62.77 17.29 -5.22
N PHE A 673 61.83 18.25 -5.13
CA PHE A 673 60.42 18.11 -5.50
C PHE A 673 59.91 19.40 -6.12
N ASN A 674 58.84 19.27 -6.91
CA ASN A 674 58.00 20.42 -7.32
C ASN A 674 56.64 20.33 -6.65
N GLU A 675 55.94 21.45 -6.52
CA GLU A 675 54.57 21.45 -6.08
C GLU A 675 53.72 20.67 -7.14
N GLY A 676 52.90 19.75 -6.66
CA GLY A 676 52.11 18.81 -7.50
C GLY A 676 52.77 17.44 -7.69
N ASP A 677 54.04 17.24 -7.34
CA ASP A 677 54.70 15.94 -7.46
C ASP A 677 54.05 14.89 -6.55
N LYS A 678 53.88 13.66 -7.08
CA LYS A 678 53.46 12.50 -6.30
C LYS A 678 54.64 11.84 -5.62
N VAL A 679 54.54 11.60 -4.32
CA VAL A 679 55.58 10.96 -3.54
C VAL A 679 54.99 9.88 -2.61
N LYS A 680 55.60 8.68 -2.62
CA LYS A 680 55.27 7.64 -1.63
C LYS A 680 55.92 7.98 -0.29
N VAL A 681 55.10 8.04 0.76
CA VAL A 681 55.55 8.39 2.10
C VAL A 681 54.98 7.41 3.11
N LYS A 682 55.73 7.15 4.18
CA LYS A 682 55.28 6.35 5.34
C LYS A 682 55.01 7.29 6.50
N LEU A 683 53.87 7.11 7.17
CA LEU A 683 53.58 7.84 8.41
C LEU A 683 54.46 7.27 9.55
N VAL A 684 55.35 8.05 10.06
CA VAL A 684 56.33 7.63 11.09
C VAL A 684 56.02 8.17 12.48
N GLY A 685 55.08 9.08 12.58
CA GLY A 685 54.65 9.60 13.87
C GLY A 685 53.79 10.87 13.75
N VAL A 686 53.22 11.26 14.90
CA VAL A 686 52.50 12.53 15.06
C VAL A 686 53.22 13.37 16.08
N ASP A 687 53.41 14.63 15.80
CA ASP A 687 54.05 15.55 16.73
C ASP A 687 53.14 15.78 17.96
N PRO A 688 53.58 15.42 19.19
CA PRO A 688 52.70 15.47 20.36
C PRO A 688 52.32 16.89 20.79
N LYS A 689 53.06 17.94 20.34
CA LYS A 689 52.76 19.33 20.69
C LYS A 689 51.88 20.03 19.67
N THR A 690 52.06 19.70 18.39
CA THR A 690 51.40 20.41 17.30
C THR A 690 50.32 19.56 16.60
N GLY A 691 50.21 18.27 16.90
CA GLY A 691 49.29 17.33 16.23
C GLY A 691 49.65 17.06 14.76
N LYS A 692 50.81 17.56 14.26
CA LYS A 692 51.18 17.44 12.85
C LYS A 692 51.75 16.05 12.55
N PHE A 693 51.35 15.48 11.41
CA PHE A 693 51.86 14.20 10.90
C PHE A 693 53.29 14.32 10.41
N LYS A 694 54.12 13.34 10.81
CA LYS A 694 55.53 13.22 10.35
C LYS A 694 55.61 12.11 9.34
N LEU A 695 56.12 12.43 8.15
CA LEU A 695 56.19 11.52 7.01
C LEU A 695 57.66 11.20 6.73
N SER A 696 57.92 9.96 6.23
CA SER A 696 59.24 9.54 5.80
C SER A 696 59.14 8.81 4.46
N ARG A 697 59.89 9.28 3.45
CA ARG A 697 60.14 8.54 2.22
C ARG A 697 61.35 7.60 2.41
N LYS A 698 62.34 8.02 3.18
CA LYS A 698 63.53 7.28 3.54
C LYS A 698 63.23 5.88 4.09
N ALA A 699 62.18 5.78 4.91
CA ALA A 699 61.75 4.50 5.50
C ALA A 699 61.30 3.47 4.45
N LEU A 700 60.98 3.89 3.21
CA LEU A 700 60.55 3.05 2.09
C LEU A 700 61.71 2.74 1.13
N LEU A 701 62.84 3.39 1.28
CA LEU A 701 64.04 3.18 0.42
C LEU A 701 64.95 2.13 1.02
N PRO A 702 65.60 1.27 0.20
CA PRO A 702 66.59 0.31 0.70
C PRO A 702 67.71 1.04 1.41
N LYS A 703 68.05 0.52 2.57
CA LYS A 703 69.18 1.09 3.34
C LYS A 703 70.49 0.85 2.59
N PRO A 704 71.31 1.88 2.35
CA PRO A 704 72.58 1.66 1.68
C PRO A 704 73.41 0.62 2.47
N GLU A 705 73.99 -0.36 1.78
CA GLU A 705 74.95 -1.28 2.36
C GLU A 705 76.16 -0.47 2.89
N GLN A 706 76.39 -0.57 4.20
CA GLN A 706 77.62 -0.01 4.78
C GLN A 706 78.83 -0.82 4.26
N ALA A 707 79.73 -0.17 3.52
CA ALA A 707 81.00 -0.76 3.19
C ALA A 707 81.75 -1.13 4.50
N PRO A 708 82.33 -2.35 4.61
CA PRO A 708 83.01 -2.74 5.83
C PRO A 708 84.30 -1.93 6.00
N GLY A 709 84.36 -1.06 6.99
CA GLY A 709 85.61 -0.39 7.41
C GLY A 709 85.57 1.09 7.49
N GLN A 710 84.85 1.65 8.49
CA GLN A 710 85.23 2.92 9.12
C GLN A 710 84.61 2.98 10.52
N ARG A 711 85.42 2.81 11.56
CA ARG A 711 85.02 3.11 12.95
C ARG A 711 84.86 4.64 13.11
N PRO A 712 83.80 5.09 13.79
CA PRO A 712 83.63 6.47 14.09
C PRO A 712 84.73 6.96 15.08
N PRO A 713 85.13 8.22 15.02
CA PRO A 713 86.06 8.82 16.01
C PRO A 713 85.31 8.84 17.37
N ARG A 714 86.08 8.50 18.43
CA ARG A 714 85.63 8.67 19.82
C ARG A 714 85.77 10.19 20.09
N ASP A 715 84.67 10.86 20.37
CA ASP A 715 84.70 12.16 20.98
C ASP A 715 85.08 12.01 22.47
N HIS A 716 86.11 12.66 22.84
CA HIS A 716 86.51 12.93 24.21
C HIS A 716 85.89 14.25 24.70
N GLU A 717 85.34 14.19 25.92
CA GLU A 717 84.79 15.18 26.82
C GLU A 717 83.37 15.60 26.68
#